data_fd69cc0400a370a35de3494dbbfcafc9
#
_entry.id   fd69cc0400a370a35de3494dbbfcafc9
#
_cell.length_a   1.000
_cell.length_b   1.000
_cell.length_c   1.000
_cell.angle_alpha   90.00
_cell.angle_beta   90.00
_cell.angle_gamma   90.00
#
_symmetry.space_group_name_H-M   'P 1'
#
loop_
_entity.id
_entity.type
_entity.pdbx_description
1 polymer ?
#
loop_
_entity_poly.entity_id
_entity_poly.type
_entity_poly.pdbx_seq_one_letter_code
_entity_poly.pdbx_strand_id
1 'polypeptide(L)'
;MFKLHSEYKPTGDQPQAIDFLSKGIEEGKKFQTLLGVTGSGKTFTMANIIQNVQKPTLVLAHNKTLAGQLYSEFKEFFPENHVEYFVSYYDYYQPEAYIASSDTYIEKDSSVNDEIDKLRHSATASLFEGNDVIIVSSVSCIYGLGDPIDYENMVISLRPGMNKPRNEILKRLVSMQYTRNEIDFKRGHFRAKGDIVEVYPSNTNESAIRIEFWGDEIEKISEINPLNGKTIGIRNHIVIFPNSHYVTTENKKEHAIQTIEKELEERIKYFKEHDKLIEAQRIEERTNFDMEMLKETGFCQGIENYSRHISGREPGSAPFTLMDYFPKDFLLLIDESHVTIPQVRAMYNGDRARKKSLIDYGFRLPSAYDNRPLKFDEFENKINQCIFVSATPADYEKEKSGKDGIVEQIIRPTGLLDPEIEVKPVTNQIDDLIEQIRIRVEKNERILVTTLTKKMAEDLTNYLKGLDINVRYMHSEIKALERMEIIRDLRLGKFDVLVGINLLREGLDIPEVSLVAILDADKEGFLRSERSLIQTIGRAARNTEGKVIMYADELTESMEKAISETNRRRKIQQQYNTDHGITPKTIKKSIRDTIKATIVDDIQTKYDIDKNESIESIINKLTDEMLKHARNMEFEKAAELRDKIKELEEYNNN
;
A
#
# COMPACT_ATOMS: atom_id res chain seq x y z
N MET A 1 -2.13 -18.56 16.75
CA MET A 1 -3.26 -19.11 15.95
C MET A 1 -4.20 -17.98 15.57
N PHE A 2 -4.64 -17.95 14.32
CA PHE A 2 -5.62 -16.96 13.87
C PHE A 2 -6.99 -17.22 14.48
N LYS A 3 -7.61 -16.16 14.97
CA LYS A 3 -8.93 -16.17 15.59
C LYS A 3 -9.78 -15.06 14.99
N LEU A 4 -10.72 -15.44 14.14
CA LEU A 4 -11.62 -14.51 13.46
C LEU A 4 -12.68 -13.98 14.43
N HIS A 5 -12.80 -12.68 14.51
CA HIS A 5 -13.86 -11.97 15.23
C HIS A 5 -14.80 -11.32 14.19
N SER A 6 -16.05 -11.73 14.18
CA SER A 6 -17.06 -11.15 13.30
C SER A 6 -18.47 -11.38 13.83
N GLU A 7 -19.30 -10.35 13.71
CA GLU A 7 -20.74 -10.47 13.95
C GLU A 7 -21.46 -11.18 12.79
N TYR A 8 -20.79 -11.28 11.62
CA TYR A 8 -21.35 -11.90 10.42
C TYR A 8 -21.04 -13.39 10.37
N LYS A 9 -21.95 -14.16 9.77
CA LYS A 9 -21.74 -15.55 9.41
C LYS A 9 -21.67 -15.69 7.89
N PRO A 10 -20.89 -16.64 7.36
CA PRO A 10 -20.87 -16.90 5.92
C PRO A 10 -22.26 -17.22 5.38
N THR A 11 -22.65 -16.54 4.30
CA THR A 11 -23.97 -16.66 3.64
C THR A 11 -23.82 -16.74 2.12
N GLY A 12 -24.89 -17.14 1.42
CA GLY A 12 -24.86 -17.26 -0.03
C GLY A 12 -23.86 -18.29 -0.50
N ASP A 13 -22.97 -17.89 -1.42
CA ASP A 13 -21.91 -18.76 -1.96
C ASP A 13 -20.67 -18.83 -1.05
N GLN A 14 -20.59 -17.98 0.00
CA GLN A 14 -19.40 -17.91 0.86
C GLN A 14 -19.04 -19.24 1.53
N PRO A 15 -20.00 -20.00 2.14
CA PRO A 15 -19.65 -21.27 2.77
C PRO A 15 -19.01 -22.26 1.79
N GLN A 16 -19.57 -22.38 0.59
CA GLN A 16 -19.04 -23.26 -0.45
C GLN A 16 -17.66 -22.79 -0.93
N ALA A 17 -17.48 -21.49 -1.14
CA ALA A 17 -16.21 -20.92 -1.58
C ALA A 17 -15.10 -21.11 -0.52
N ILE A 18 -15.42 -20.88 0.76
CA ILE A 18 -14.50 -21.08 1.89
C ILE A 18 -14.06 -22.55 1.98
N ASP A 19 -15.01 -23.47 1.95
CA ASP A 19 -14.73 -24.92 2.03
C ASP A 19 -13.88 -25.38 0.84
N PHE A 20 -14.27 -25.01 -0.37
CA PHE A 20 -13.56 -25.36 -1.60
C PHE A 20 -12.11 -24.89 -1.60
N LEU A 21 -11.87 -23.61 -1.26
CA LEU A 21 -10.54 -23.01 -1.29
C LEU A 21 -9.66 -23.51 -0.13
N SER A 22 -10.24 -23.68 1.07
CA SER A 22 -9.52 -24.24 2.23
C SER A 22 -9.08 -25.68 1.96
N LYS A 23 -9.96 -26.54 1.48
CA LYS A 23 -9.63 -27.91 1.09
C LYS A 23 -8.56 -27.98 0.00
N GLY A 24 -8.65 -27.11 -1.01
CA GLY A 24 -7.64 -27.07 -2.06
C GLY A 24 -6.25 -26.70 -1.52
N ILE A 25 -6.16 -25.84 -0.50
CA ILE A 25 -4.89 -25.54 0.19
C ILE A 25 -4.38 -26.77 0.96
N GLU A 26 -5.27 -27.47 1.68
CA GLU A 26 -4.94 -28.70 2.42
C GLU A 26 -4.46 -29.81 1.49
N GLU A 27 -5.08 -29.93 0.30
CA GLU A 27 -4.71 -30.88 -0.76
C GLU A 27 -3.40 -30.48 -1.49
N GLY A 28 -2.82 -29.32 -1.19
CA GLY A 28 -1.57 -28.85 -1.78
C GLY A 28 -1.72 -28.19 -3.16
N LYS A 29 -2.93 -27.76 -3.57
CA LYS A 29 -3.12 -27.02 -4.82
C LYS A 29 -2.32 -25.73 -4.77
N LYS A 30 -1.46 -25.52 -5.77
CA LYS A 30 -0.59 -24.33 -5.83
C LYS A 30 -1.36 -23.06 -6.18
N PHE A 31 -2.33 -23.13 -7.10
CA PHE A 31 -3.09 -21.99 -7.57
C PHE A 31 -4.58 -22.27 -7.55
N GLN A 32 -5.35 -21.34 -7.03
CA GLN A 32 -6.81 -21.35 -7.03
C GLN A 32 -7.36 -19.96 -7.33
N THR A 33 -8.59 -19.85 -7.79
CA THR A 33 -9.23 -18.56 -8.10
C THR A 33 -10.59 -18.44 -7.43
N LEU A 34 -10.78 -17.35 -6.67
CA LEU A 34 -12.07 -16.86 -6.20
C LEU A 34 -12.61 -15.84 -7.20
N LEU A 35 -13.59 -16.25 -8.01
CA LEU A 35 -14.34 -15.34 -8.86
C LEU A 35 -15.47 -14.73 -8.01
N GLY A 36 -15.16 -13.59 -7.37
CA GLY A 36 -16.09 -12.94 -6.46
C GLY A 36 -16.56 -11.59 -6.98
N VAL A 37 -17.88 -11.44 -7.17
CA VAL A 37 -18.44 -10.17 -7.64
C VAL A 37 -18.27 -9.05 -6.61
N THR A 38 -18.36 -7.80 -7.04
CA THR A 38 -18.32 -6.65 -6.15
C THR A 38 -19.47 -6.72 -5.13
N GLY A 39 -19.17 -6.57 -3.84
CA GLY A 39 -20.16 -6.62 -2.76
C GLY A 39 -20.55 -8.03 -2.29
N SER A 40 -19.92 -9.10 -2.79
CA SER A 40 -20.17 -10.47 -2.31
C SER A 40 -19.46 -10.82 -1.00
N GLY A 41 -18.63 -9.90 -0.43
CA GLY A 41 -17.90 -10.13 0.81
C GLY A 41 -16.60 -10.92 0.65
N LYS A 42 -15.86 -10.70 -0.45
CA LYS A 42 -14.56 -11.34 -0.73
C LYS A 42 -13.57 -11.29 0.44
N THR A 43 -13.44 -10.12 1.09
CA THR A 43 -12.51 -9.95 2.24
C THR A 43 -12.90 -10.86 3.40
N PHE A 44 -14.20 -10.98 3.68
CA PHE A 44 -14.69 -11.87 4.72
C PHE A 44 -14.45 -13.34 4.38
N THR A 45 -14.60 -13.73 3.10
CA THR A 45 -14.25 -15.07 2.61
C THR A 45 -12.75 -15.35 2.79
N MET A 46 -11.87 -14.40 2.41
CA MET A 46 -10.43 -14.49 2.63
C MET A 46 -10.09 -14.65 4.12
N ALA A 47 -10.73 -13.88 5.01
CA ALA A 47 -10.52 -13.98 6.45
C ALA A 47 -10.90 -15.37 7.01
N ASN A 48 -12.02 -15.94 6.57
CA ASN A 48 -12.42 -17.30 6.95
C ASN A 48 -11.43 -18.36 6.46
N ILE A 49 -10.91 -18.22 5.23
CA ILE A 49 -9.89 -19.13 4.70
C ILE A 49 -8.61 -19.06 5.56
N ILE A 50 -8.13 -17.84 5.89
CA ILE A 50 -6.96 -17.66 6.76
C ILE A 50 -7.16 -18.34 8.11
N GLN A 51 -8.33 -18.17 8.72
CA GLN A 51 -8.66 -18.85 9.98
C GLN A 51 -8.65 -20.38 9.82
N ASN A 52 -9.18 -20.92 8.72
CA ASN A 52 -9.24 -22.38 8.52
C ASN A 52 -7.86 -22.98 8.30
N VAL A 53 -7.03 -22.35 7.47
CA VAL A 53 -5.73 -22.93 7.05
C VAL A 53 -4.57 -22.60 8.00
N GLN A 54 -4.71 -21.59 8.86
CA GLN A 54 -3.74 -21.25 9.91
C GLN A 54 -2.30 -21.01 9.40
N LYS A 55 -2.13 -20.43 8.20
CA LYS A 55 -0.83 -20.12 7.61
C LYS A 55 -0.51 -18.62 7.65
N PRO A 56 0.75 -18.23 7.88
CA PRO A 56 1.17 -16.85 7.65
C PRO A 56 0.74 -16.40 6.26
N THR A 57 0.13 -15.24 6.15
CA THR A 57 -0.53 -14.82 4.92
C THR A 57 -0.03 -13.48 4.42
N LEU A 58 0.36 -13.43 3.15
CA LEU A 58 0.64 -12.20 2.42
C LEU A 58 -0.56 -11.86 1.53
N VAL A 59 -1.15 -10.69 1.76
CA VAL A 59 -2.24 -10.14 0.93
C VAL A 59 -1.66 -9.07 0.02
N LEU A 60 -1.67 -9.29 -1.28
CA LEU A 60 -1.13 -8.38 -2.27
C LEU A 60 -2.24 -7.59 -2.96
N ALA A 61 -2.18 -6.26 -2.85
CA ALA A 61 -3.07 -5.32 -3.51
C ALA A 61 -2.33 -4.43 -4.52
N HIS A 62 -3.00 -3.98 -5.58
CA HIS A 62 -2.36 -3.22 -6.66
C HIS A 62 -2.01 -1.77 -6.30
N ASN A 63 -2.58 -1.18 -5.26
CA ASN A 63 -2.28 0.19 -4.81
C ASN A 63 -2.36 0.36 -3.28
N LYS A 64 -1.81 1.49 -2.78
CA LYS A 64 -1.79 1.83 -1.35
C LYS A 64 -3.19 1.96 -0.74
N THR A 65 -4.14 2.55 -1.46
CA THR A 65 -5.51 2.81 -0.96
C THR A 65 -6.26 1.50 -0.70
N LEU A 66 -6.22 0.58 -1.66
CA LEU A 66 -6.84 -0.74 -1.50
C LEU A 66 -6.13 -1.55 -0.40
N ALA A 67 -4.80 -1.51 -0.36
CA ALA A 67 -4.03 -2.15 0.70
C ALA A 67 -4.41 -1.59 2.08
N GLY A 68 -4.57 -0.27 2.22
CA GLY A 68 -5.02 0.36 3.47
C GLY A 68 -6.43 -0.05 3.88
N GLN A 69 -7.35 -0.16 2.93
CA GLN A 69 -8.71 -0.65 3.19
C GLN A 69 -8.68 -2.11 3.68
N LEU A 70 -7.98 -2.99 2.98
CA LEU A 70 -7.85 -4.40 3.36
C LEU A 70 -7.16 -4.56 4.73
N TYR A 71 -6.12 -3.77 4.99
CA TYR A 71 -5.46 -3.75 6.29
C TYR A 71 -6.43 -3.44 7.42
N SER A 72 -7.25 -2.39 7.27
CA SER A 72 -8.25 -2.02 8.27
C SER A 72 -9.31 -3.10 8.46
N GLU A 73 -9.81 -3.71 7.36
CA GLU A 73 -10.79 -4.79 7.42
C GLU A 73 -10.20 -6.04 8.11
N PHE A 74 -8.97 -6.45 7.77
CA PHE A 74 -8.33 -7.59 8.42
C PHE A 74 -8.00 -7.31 9.89
N LYS A 75 -7.64 -6.09 10.26
CA LYS A 75 -7.40 -5.71 11.66
C LYS A 75 -8.66 -5.77 12.51
N GLU A 76 -9.82 -5.43 11.93
CA GLU A 76 -11.13 -5.62 12.58
C GLU A 76 -11.46 -7.12 12.73
N PHE A 77 -11.13 -7.96 11.73
CA PHE A 77 -11.37 -9.40 11.78
C PHE A 77 -10.42 -10.17 12.70
N PHE A 78 -9.20 -9.70 12.86
CA PHE A 78 -8.15 -10.38 13.65
C PHE A 78 -7.50 -9.45 14.68
N PRO A 79 -8.28 -8.92 15.65
CA PRO A 79 -7.78 -7.95 16.63
C PRO A 79 -6.73 -8.54 17.59
N GLU A 80 -6.69 -9.86 17.76
CA GLU A 80 -5.76 -10.57 18.65
C GLU A 80 -4.48 -11.05 17.91
N ASN A 81 -4.40 -10.89 16.57
CA ASN A 81 -3.30 -11.38 15.76
C ASN A 81 -2.50 -10.24 15.14
N HIS A 82 -1.31 -10.55 14.64
CA HIS A 82 -0.49 -9.58 13.95
C HIS A 82 -1.05 -9.30 12.54
N VAL A 83 -1.68 -8.16 12.38
CA VAL A 83 -2.09 -7.65 11.06
C VAL A 83 -1.25 -6.43 10.76
N GLU A 84 -0.45 -6.51 9.71
CA GLU A 84 0.61 -5.57 9.39
C GLU A 84 0.43 -4.95 8.00
N TYR A 85 1.05 -3.78 7.81
CA TYR A 85 0.94 -3.00 6.58
C TYR A 85 2.31 -2.76 5.95
N PHE A 86 2.49 -3.18 4.69
CA PHE A 86 3.78 -3.06 4.01
C PHE A 86 3.63 -2.44 2.62
N VAL A 87 3.74 -1.12 2.54
CA VAL A 87 3.66 -0.36 1.28
C VAL A 87 4.90 0.52 1.10
N SER A 88 5.00 1.25 0.00
CA SER A 88 6.07 2.24 -0.17
C SER A 88 5.96 3.31 0.91
N TYR A 89 7.07 3.54 1.64
CA TYR A 89 7.15 4.53 2.73
C TYR A 89 7.36 5.98 2.24
N TYR A 90 7.35 6.20 0.93
CA TYR A 90 7.46 7.54 0.38
C TYR A 90 6.09 8.19 0.21
N ASP A 91 5.90 9.39 0.78
CA ASP A 91 4.75 10.25 0.48
C ASP A 91 4.92 10.90 -0.88
N TYR A 92 6.14 11.36 -1.16
CA TYR A 92 6.58 11.83 -2.45
C TYR A 92 7.83 11.06 -2.87
N TYR A 93 7.87 10.61 -4.12
CA TYR A 93 9.02 9.89 -4.67
C TYR A 93 9.29 10.31 -6.10
N GLN A 94 10.37 11.04 -6.29
CA GLN A 94 10.98 11.28 -7.59
C GLN A 94 12.21 10.38 -7.73
N PRO A 95 12.14 9.34 -8.56
CA PRO A 95 13.29 8.47 -8.73
C PRO A 95 14.44 9.22 -9.42
N GLU A 96 15.66 8.87 -9.01
CA GLU A 96 16.86 9.30 -9.71
C GLU A 96 16.77 8.92 -11.20
N ALA A 97 17.02 9.85 -12.10
CA ALA A 97 16.95 9.62 -13.53
C ALA A 97 17.96 10.52 -14.28
N TYR A 98 18.36 10.10 -15.47
CA TYR A 98 19.16 10.91 -16.37
C TYR A 98 18.56 10.93 -17.76
N ILE A 99 18.32 12.13 -18.27
CA ILE A 99 17.77 12.39 -19.61
C ILE A 99 18.90 12.83 -20.51
N ALA A 100 19.44 11.90 -21.30
CA ALA A 100 20.61 12.15 -22.16
C ALA A 100 20.37 13.19 -23.25
N SER A 101 19.14 13.33 -23.75
CA SER A 101 18.79 14.30 -24.80
C SER A 101 18.89 15.77 -24.35
N SER A 102 18.72 16.05 -23.07
CA SER A 102 18.79 17.39 -22.48
C SER A 102 19.93 17.54 -21.49
N ASP A 103 20.81 16.53 -21.33
CA ASP A 103 21.87 16.48 -20.31
C ASP A 103 21.35 16.85 -18.91
N THR A 104 20.17 16.32 -18.57
CA THR A 104 19.50 16.67 -17.33
C THR A 104 19.58 15.51 -16.35
N TYR A 105 20.28 15.71 -15.24
CA TYR A 105 20.26 14.79 -14.10
C TYR A 105 19.16 15.20 -13.14
N ILE A 106 18.29 14.28 -12.83
CA ILE A 106 17.22 14.39 -11.84
C ILE A 106 17.69 13.65 -10.58
N GLU A 107 18.00 14.40 -9.55
CA GLU A 107 18.36 13.81 -8.27
C GLU A 107 17.17 13.07 -7.65
N LYS A 108 17.46 11.99 -6.90
CA LYS A 108 16.42 11.33 -6.09
C LYS A 108 15.90 12.34 -5.06
N ASP A 109 14.63 12.68 -5.16
CA ASP A 109 13.92 13.48 -4.16
C ASP A 109 12.80 12.62 -3.56
N SER A 110 12.75 12.56 -2.23
CA SER A 110 11.78 11.74 -1.53
C SER A 110 11.54 12.24 -0.12
N SER A 111 10.27 12.29 0.25
CA SER A 111 9.86 12.45 1.64
C SER A 111 9.45 11.10 2.21
N VAL A 112 10.06 10.72 3.31
CA VAL A 112 9.76 9.47 4.01
C VAL A 112 8.63 9.73 4.99
N ASN A 113 7.63 8.87 4.98
CA ASN A 113 6.57 8.84 5.98
C ASN A 113 7.02 7.95 7.14
N ASP A 114 7.32 8.55 8.28
CA ASP A 114 7.82 7.85 9.46
C ASP A 114 6.85 6.79 9.99
N GLU A 115 5.53 7.03 9.86
CA GLU A 115 4.52 6.07 10.29
C GLU A 115 4.50 4.83 9.39
N ILE A 116 4.56 5.02 8.06
CA ILE A 116 4.64 3.89 7.12
C ILE A 116 5.98 3.15 7.28
N ASP A 117 7.07 3.85 7.54
CA ASP A 117 8.37 3.23 7.80
C ASP A 117 8.32 2.35 9.06
N LYS A 118 7.74 2.85 10.15
CA LYS A 118 7.45 2.06 11.37
C LYS A 118 6.64 0.80 11.06
N LEU A 119 5.54 0.93 10.29
CA LEU A 119 4.69 -0.21 9.93
C LEU A 119 5.44 -1.26 9.10
N ARG A 120 6.39 -0.85 8.26
CA ARG A 120 7.26 -1.78 7.52
C ARG A 120 8.21 -2.54 8.44
N HIS A 121 8.80 -1.86 9.41
CA HIS A 121 9.63 -2.50 10.46
C HIS A 121 8.80 -3.42 11.33
N SER A 122 7.57 -3.03 11.70
CA SER A 122 6.63 -3.89 12.43
C SER A 122 6.32 -5.16 11.63
N ALA A 123 6.02 -5.03 10.34
CA ALA A 123 5.70 -6.17 9.48
C ALA A 123 6.84 -7.20 9.39
N THR A 124 8.09 -6.73 9.24
CA THR A 124 9.23 -7.66 9.21
C THR A 124 9.52 -8.26 10.59
N ALA A 125 9.39 -7.50 11.67
CA ALA A 125 9.58 -7.98 13.04
C ALA A 125 8.56 -9.08 13.40
N SER A 126 7.28 -8.86 13.09
CA SER A 126 6.19 -9.80 13.38
C SER A 126 6.41 -11.18 12.76
N LEU A 127 7.05 -11.27 11.58
CA LEU A 127 7.38 -12.54 10.93
C LEU A 127 8.41 -13.38 11.70
N PHE A 128 9.24 -12.75 12.53
CA PHE A 128 10.18 -13.45 13.43
C PHE A 128 9.59 -13.72 14.82
N GLU A 129 8.51 -13.04 15.20
CA GLU A 129 7.85 -13.19 16.49
C GLU A 129 6.83 -14.33 16.52
N GLY A 130 6.16 -14.60 15.38
CA GLY A 130 5.11 -15.62 15.33
C GLY A 130 4.70 -16.07 13.93
N ASN A 131 3.81 -17.07 13.90
CA ASN A 131 3.28 -17.61 12.65
C ASN A 131 1.86 -17.11 12.32
N ASP A 132 1.23 -16.38 13.21
CA ASP A 132 -0.12 -15.84 13.04
C ASP A 132 -0.08 -14.38 12.58
N VAL A 133 0.58 -14.18 11.44
CA VAL A 133 0.85 -12.88 10.83
C VAL A 133 0.14 -12.76 9.50
N ILE A 134 -0.59 -11.67 9.32
CA ILE A 134 -1.18 -11.24 8.04
C ILE A 134 -0.48 -9.94 7.64
N ILE A 135 0.20 -9.94 6.50
CA ILE A 135 0.77 -8.70 5.94
C ILE A 135 -0.02 -8.29 4.71
N VAL A 136 -0.61 -7.09 4.76
CA VAL A 136 -1.24 -6.48 3.60
C VAL A 136 -0.24 -5.56 2.92
N SER A 137 0.07 -5.87 1.67
CA SER A 137 1.12 -5.17 0.92
C SER A 137 0.64 -4.67 -0.44
N SER A 138 1.28 -3.61 -0.91
CA SER A 138 1.28 -3.27 -2.34
C SER A 138 2.38 -4.03 -3.08
N VAL A 139 2.61 -3.73 -4.36
CA VAL A 139 3.76 -4.29 -5.11
C VAL A 139 5.13 -4.02 -4.47
N SER A 140 5.19 -3.26 -3.39
CA SER A 140 6.42 -3.06 -2.60
C SER A 140 7.02 -4.38 -2.08
N CYS A 141 6.21 -5.42 -1.92
CA CYS A 141 6.67 -6.74 -1.46
C CYS A 141 7.61 -7.46 -2.44
N ILE A 142 7.65 -7.07 -3.72
CA ILE A 142 8.55 -7.65 -4.72
C ILE A 142 9.83 -6.82 -4.93
N TYR A 143 9.98 -5.69 -4.25
CA TYR A 143 11.19 -4.86 -4.31
C TYR A 143 12.25 -5.35 -3.33
N GLY A 144 13.51 -5.04 -3.68
CA GLY A 144 14.67 -5.41 -2.87
C GLY A 144 14.56 -4.93 -1.41
N LEU A 145 14.85 -5.86 -0.51
CA LEU A 145 14.97 -5.67 0.93
C LEU A 145 16.32 -6.26 1.37
N GLY A 146 16.72 -6.04 2.61
CA GLY A 146 17.92 -6.66 3.17
C GLY A 146 17.81 -8.18 3.26
N ASP A 147 18.96 -8.84 3.49
CA ASP A 147 19.00 -10.28 3.71
C ASP A 147 18.26 -10.63 5.02
N PRO A 148 17.22 -11.48 5.00
CA PRO A 148 16.48 -11.87 6.21
C PRO A 148 17.35 -12.58 7.23
N ILE A 149 18.38 -13.33 6.80
CA ILE A 149 19.32 -14.02 7.70
C ILE A 149 20.19 -13.00 8.44
N ASP A 150 20.68 -11.98 7.73
CA ASP A 150 21.45 -10.90 8.39
C ASP A 150 20.57 -10.11 9.35
N TYR A 151 19.33 -9.82 8.96
CA TYR A 151 18.36 -9.13 9.81
C TYR A 151 18.09 -9.92 11.10
N GLU A 152 17.83 -11.22 11.01
CA GLU A 152 17.62 -12.12 12.15
C GLU A 152 18.86 -12.22 13.05
N ASN A 153 20.04 -12.38 12.46
CA ASN A 153 21.30 -12.48 13.19
C ASN A 153 21.67 -11.19 13.95
N MET A 154 21.15 -10.05 13.53
CA MET A 154 21.39 -8.76 14.17
C MET A 154 20.44 -8.47 15.33
N VAL A 155 19.39 -9.24 15.51
CA VAL A 155 18.43 -9.10 16.62
C VAL A 155 19.13 -9.22 17.99
N ILE A 156 18.72 -8.39 18.95
CA ILE A 156 19.15 -8.46 20.35
C ILE A 156 18.02 -9.05 21.18
N SER A 157 18.26 -10.21 21.79
CA SER A 157 17.34 -10.85 22.75
C SER A 157 17.92 -10.72 24.16
N LEU A 158 17.17 -10.14 25.10
CA LEU A 158 17.62 -9.86 26.47
C LEU A 158 16.59 -10.34 27.50
N ARG A 159 17.12 -10.82 28.65
CA ARG A 159 16.33 -11.22 29.82
C ARG A 159 17.03 -10.74 31.08
N PRO A 160 16.30 -10.43 32.16
CA PRO A 160 16.89 -10.21 33.47
C PRO A 160 17.74 -11.45 33.94
N GLY A 161 18.85 -11.21 34.58
CA GLY A 161 19.82 -12.23 34.99
C GLY A 161 20.86 -12.63 33.93
N MET A 162 20.76 -12.10 32.71
CA MET A 162 21.80 -12.31 31.68
C MET A 162 23.07 -11.53 32.02
N ASN A 163 24.23 -12.20 31.97
CA ASN A 163 25.52 -11.53 32.04
C ASN A 163 25.95 -11.08 30.66
N LYS A 164 25.83 -9.79 30.39
CA LYS A 164 26.13 -9.16 29.09
C LYS A 164 26.59 -7.72 29.30
N PRO A 165 27.89 -7.44 29.05
CA PRO A 165 28.43 -6.10 29.29
C PRO A 165 27.63 -5.01 28.56
N ARG A 166 27.31 -3.94 29.29
CA ARG A 166 26.59 -2.78 28.74
C ARG A 166 27.20 -2.25 27.42
N ASN A 167 28.54 -2.16 27.37
CA ASN A 167 29.25 -1.67 26.21
C ASN A 167 29.12 -2.58 24.99
N GLU A 168 28.92 -3.87 25.16
CA GLU A 168 28.63 -4.81 24.08
C GLU A 168 27.26 -4.51 23.47
N ILE A 169 26.25 -4.26 24.33
CA ILE A 169 24.91 -3.89 23.85
C ILE A 169 24.92 -2.56 23.11
N LEU A 170 25.67 -1.55 23.63
CA LEU A 170 25.80 -0.26 22.94
C LEU A 170 26.44 -0.40 21.55
N LYS A 171 27.53 -1.19 21.44
CA LYS A 171 28.16 -1.48 20.15
C LYS A 171 27.19 -2.19 19.19
N ARG A 172 26.44 -3.14 19.73
CA ARG A 172 25.44 -3.89 18.95
C ARG A 172 24.32 -2.98 18.43
N LEU A 173 23.80 -2.06 19.24
CA LEU A 173 22.80 -1.08 18.82
C LEU A 173 23.31 -0.20 17.69
N VAL A 174 24.57 0.27 17.76
CA VAL A 174 25.19 1.03 16.67
C VAL A 174 25.30 0.20 15.39
N SER A 175 25.72 -1.05 15.48
CA SER A 175 25.79 -1.96 14.31
C SER A 175 24.40 -2.28 13.72
N MET A 176 23.35 -2.18 14.53
CA MET A 176 21.95 -2.28 14.11
C MET A 176 21.38 -0.97 13.55
N GLN A 177 22.22 0.05 13.33
CA GLN A 177 21.84 1.37 12.81
C GLN A 177 20.97 2.22 13.76
N TYR A 178 21.02 1.97 15.08
CA TYR A 178 20.45 2.88 16.07
C TYR A 178 21.38 4.05 16.30
N THR A 179 20.82 5.25 16.39
CA THR A 179 21.58 6.47 16.64
C THR A 179 21.60 6.80 18.13
N ARG A 180 22.81 7.06 18.69
CA ARG A 180 22.92 7.54 20.06
C ARG A 180 22.53 9.00 20.15
N ASN A 181 21.51 9.31 20.93
CA ASN A 181 21.05 10.69 21.14
C ASN A 181 20.51 10.84 22.57
N GLU A 182 21.15 11.72 23.37
CA GLU A 182 20.77 11.94 24.77
C GLU A 182 19.65 12.99 24.92
N ILE A 183 19.41 13.80 23.90
CA ILE A 183 18.50 14.97 23.93
C ILE A 183 17.21 14.65 23.17
N ASP A 184 17.33 14.31 21.89
CA ASP A 184 16.20 13.97 21.02
C ASP A 184 16.00 12.45 21.01
N PHE A 185 15.14 11.95 21.92
CA PHE A 185 14.88 10.54 22.07
C PHE A 185 13.63 10.15 21.30
N LYS A 186 13.84 9.71 20.09
CA LYS A 186 12.79 9.28 19.16
C LYS A 186 13.05 7.88 18.62
N ARG A 187 12.12 7.35 17.84
CA ARG A 187 12.21 6.04 17.19
C ARG A 187 13.57 5.86 16.48
N GLY A 188 14.19 4.70 16.66
CA GLY A 188 15.53 4.42 16.12
C GLY A 188 16.69 5.04 16.90
N HIS A 189 16.42 5.67 18.05
CA HIS A 189 17.45 6.22 18.93
C HIS A 189 17.65 5.37 20.20
N PHE A 190 18.84 5.47 20.76
CA PHE A 190 19.13 5.00 22.11
C PHE A 190 19.89 6.05 22.91
N ARG A 191 19.80 5.98 24.23
CA ARG A 191 20.58 6.79 25.16
C ARG A 191 21.10 5.97 26.31
N ALA A 192 22.20 6.38 26.94
CA ALA A 192 22.84 5.63 28.01
C ALA A 192 23.34 6.57 29.10
N LYS A 193 22.82 6.43 30.33
CA LYS A 193 23.22 7.20 31.51
C LYS A 193 23.54 6.28 32.67
N GLY A 194 24.79 6.29 33.17
CA GLY A 194 25.22 5.38 34.23
C GLY A 194 25.01 3.93 33.81
N ASP A 195 24.32 3.17 34.63
CA ASP A 195 24.02 1.76 34.42
C ASP A 195 22.67 1.51 33.69
N ILE A 196 22.13 2.54 33.03
CA ILE A 196 20.86 2.45 32.32
C ILE A 196 21.09 2.68 30.84
N VAL A 197 20.50 1.82 30.02
CA VAL A 197 20.38 1.96 28.56
C VAL A 197 18.89 2.02 28.20
N GLU A 198 18.50 3.04 27.46
CA GLU A 198 17.16 3.18 26.95
C GLU A 198 17.18 3.13 25.41
N VAL A 199 16.31 2.33 24.83
CA VAL A 199 16.21 2.11 23.38
C VAL A 199 14.79 2.39 22.94
N TYR A 200 14.62 3.21 21.90
CA TYR A 200 13.32 3.41 21.27
C TYR A 200 13.27 2.58 19.98
N PRO A 201 12.59 1.41 20.00
CA PRO A 201 12.60 0.48 18.89
C PRO A 201 12.06 1.07 17.59
N SER A 202 12.54 0.56 16.44
CA SER A 202 12.14 1.02 15.11
C SER A 202 10.72 0.59 14.70
N ASN A 203 10.18 -0.43 15.33
CA ASN A 203 8.90 -1.07 15.00
C ASN A 203 7.70 -0.61 15.85
N THR A 204 7.89 0.33 16.79
CA THR A 204 6.81 0.84 17.64
C THR A 204 6.94 2.34 17.91
N ASN A 205 5.81 3.02 18.16
CA ASN A 205 5.74 4.41 18.66
C ASN A 205 5.17 4.48 20.09
N GLU A 206 4.77 3.34 20.67
CA GLU A 206 4.00 3.33 21.93
C GLU A 206 4.90 3.35 23.15
N SER A 207 6.04 2.67 23.10
CA SER A 207 6.92 2.51 24.24
C SER A 207 8.39 2.43 23.86
N ALA A 208 9.26 2.83 24.79
CA ALA A 208 10.69 2.58 24.74
C ALA A 208 11.08 1.53 25.78
N ILE A 209 12.23 0.92 25.58
CA ILE A 209 12.77 -0.12 26.45
C ILE A 209 13.85 0.47 27.34
N ARG A 210 13.75 0.29 28.64
CA ARG A 210 14.79 0.61 29.63
C ARG A 210 15.42 -0.67 30.14
N ILE A 211 16.74 -0.76 30.05
CA ILE A 211 17.58 -1.86 30.51
C ILE A 211 18.44 -1.33 31.65
N GLU A 212 18.28 -1.88 32.82
CA GLU A 212 19.02 -1.51 34.04
C GLU A 212 20.06 -2.58 34.33
N PHE A 213 21.31 -2.19 34.57
CA PHE A 213 22.46 -3.09 34.80
C PHE A 213 22.95 -3.00 36.20
N TRP A 214 23.42 -4.14 36.75
CA TRP A 214 24.24 -4.24 37.92
C TRP A 214 25.61 -4.86 37.53
N GLY A 215 26.59 -3.99 37.29
CA GLY A 215 27.83 -4.40 36.65
C GLY A 215 27.60 -4.86 35.21
N ASP A 216 27.91 -6.13 34.91
CA ASP A 216 27.68 -6.75 33.60
C ASP A 216 26.39 -7.58 33.54
N GLU A 217 25.64 -7.66 34.64
CA GLU A 217 24.36 -8.38 34.70
C GLU A 217 23.19 -7.44 34.43
N ILE A 218 22.21 -7.90 33.61
CA ILE A 218 20.95 -7.21 33.39
C ILE A 218 20.07 -7.46 34.63
N GLU A 219 19.88 -6.42 35.46
CA GLU A 219 19.07 -6.52 36.67
C GLU A 219 17.57 -6.46 36.33
N LYS A 220 17.18 -5.52 35.44
CA LYS A 220 15.78 -5.29 35.18
C LYS A 220 15.56 -4.76 33.77
N ILE A 221 14.42 -5.14 33.17
CA ILE A 221 13.95 -4.62 31.89
C ILE A 221 12.54 -4.06 32.07
N SER A 222 12.33 -2.84 31.60
CA SER A 222 11.04 -2.13 31.71
C SER A 222 10.64 -1.51 30.40
N GLU A 223 9.36 -1.52 30.11
CA GLU A 223 8.78 -0.61 29.12
C GLU A 223 8.50 0.74 29.77
N ILE A 224 8.85 1.79 29.06
CA ILE A 224 8.68 3.16 29.53
C ILE A 224 7.97 4.00 28.47
N ASN A 225 7.26 5.02 28.92
CA ASN A 225 6.75 6.06 28.04
C ASN A 225 7.94 6.91 27.57
N PRO A 226 8.17 7.05 26.25
CA PRO A 226 9.35 7.75 25.72
C PRO A 226 9.39 9.23 26.05
N LEU A 227 8.21 9.88 26.24
CA LEU A 227 8.11 11.33 26.50
C LEU A 227 8.43 11.70 27.95
N ASN A 228 7.93 10.93 28.92
CA ASN A 228 8.07 11.26 30.34
C ASN A 228 8.91 10.26 31.16
N GLY A 229 9.38 9.18 30.54
CA GLY A 229 10.21 8.16 31.15
C GLY A 229 9.52 7.29 32.22
N LYS A 230 8.18 7.40 32.36
CA LYS A 230 7.43 6.60 33.34
C LYS A 230 7.38 5.14 32.89
N THR A 231 7.56 4.21 33.83
CA THR A 231 7.44 2.78 33.59
C THR A 231 5.99 2.41 33.33
N ILE A 232 5.75 1.77 32.19
CA ILE A 232 4.46 1.22 31.77
C ILE A 232 4.31 -0.21 32.28
N GLY A 233 5.40 -1.00 32.17
CA GLY A 233 5.41 -2.40 32.60
C GLY A 233 6.82 -2.96 32.77
N ILE A 234 6.93 -4.08 33.47
CA ILE A 234 8.19 -4.85 33.61
C ILE A 234 8.13 -5.99 32.61
N ARG A 235 9.26 -6.30 31.98
CA ARG A 235 9.39 -7.37 31.00
C ARG A 235 10.42 -8.41 31.44
N ASN A 236 10.05 -9.68 31.29
CA ASN A 236 10.96 -10.81 31.57
C ASN A 236 11.78 -11.20 30.33
N HIS A 237 11.42 -10.69 29.17
CA HIS A 237 12.11 -10.90 27.92
C HIS A 237 11.77 -9.77 26.95
N ILE A 238 12.76 -9.30 26.21
CA ILE A 238 12.58 -8.38 25.11
C ILE A 238 13.40 -8.82 23.90
N VAL A 239 12.92 -8.38 22.73
CA VAL A 239 13.60 -8.51 21.45
C VAL A 239 13.70 -7.13 20.82
N ILE A 240 14.90 -6.73 20.43
CA ILE A 240 15.14 -5.45 19.73
C ILE A 240 15.57 -5.79 18.31
N PHE A 241 14.80 -5.31 17.34
CA PHE A 241 15.06 -5.50 15.92
C PHE A 241 15.93 -4.39 15.35
N PRO A 242 16.63 -4.61 14.22
CA PRO A 242 17.42 -3.59 13.55
C PRO A 242 16.60 -2.35 13.13
N ASN A 243 17.26 -1.19 13.15
CA ASN A 243 16.67 0.08 12.70
C ASN A 243 16.75 0.30 11.18
N SER A 244 17.26 -0.66 10.44
CA SER A 244 17.30 -0.69 8.98
C SER A 244 17.17 -2.11 8.48
N HIS A 245 16.53 -2.29 7.33
CA HIS A 245 16.51 -3.60 6.66
C HIS A 245 17.85 -3.95 6.01
N TYR A 246 18.71 -2.96 5.75
CA TYR A 246 20.04 -3.13 5.14
C TYR A 246 21.15 -3.20 6.19
N VAL A 247 20.97 -4.04 7.19
CA VAL A 247 22.02 -4.33 8.19
C VAL A 247 22.87 -5.50 7.74
N THR A 248 24.15 -5.46 8.10
CA THR A 248 25.10 -6.54 7.79
C THR A 248 26.24 -6.58 8.82
N THR A 249 26.95 -7.69 8.89
CA THR A 249 28.09 -7.84 9.80
C THR A 249 29.30 -7.06 9.28
N GLU A 250 30.23 -6.67 10.17
CA GLU A 250 31.45 -5.94 9.82
C GLU A 250 32.27 -6.69 8.74
N ASN A 251 32.43 -7.99 8.85
CA ASN A 251 33.17 -8.79 7.86
C ASN A 251 32.51 -8.74 6.46
N LYS A 252 31.18 -8.81 6.41
CA LYS A 252 30.46 -8.68 5.13
C LYS A 252 30.56 -7.26 4.58
N LYS A 253 30.55 -6.23 5.45
CA LYS A 253 30.72 -4.83 5.05
C LYS A 253 32.08 -4.60 4.43
N GLU A 254 33.16 -5.07 5.07
CA GLU A 254 34.51 -4.97 4.52
C GLU A 254 34.64 -5.68 3.17
N HIS A 255 34.09 -6.88 3.05
CA HIS A 255 34.09 -7.61 1.79
C HIS A 255 33.27 -6.88 0.71
N ALA A 256 32.11 -6.31 1.05
CA ALA A 256 31.30 -5.51 0.14
C ALA A 256 32.08 -4.31 -0.41
N ILE A 257 32.79 -3.58 0.46
CA ILE A 257 33.61 -2.43 0.05
C ILE A 257 34.70 -2.89 -0.96
N GLN A 258 35.43 -3.96 -0.67
CA GLN A 258 36.47 -4.48 -1.59
C GLN A 258 35.88 -4.88 -2.95
N THR A 259 34.71 -5.51 -2.97
CA THR A 259 34.07 -5.91 -4.23
C THR A 259 33.49 -4.73 -5.01
N ILE A 260 33.02 -3.67 -4.31
CA ILE A 260 32.60 -2.41 -4.94
C ILE A 260 33.80 -1.66 -5.54
N GLU A 261 34.90 -1.55 -4.80
CA GLU A 261 36.13 -0.92 -5.28
C GLU A 261 36.64 -1.61 -6.55
N LYS A 262 36.62 -2.94 -6.58
CA LYS A 262 36.99 -3.72 -7.77
C LYS A 262 36.07 -3.45 -8.97
N GLU A 263 34.76 -3.44 -8.77
CA GLU A 263 33.78 -3.10 -9.81
C GLU A 263 33.97 -1.66 -10.32
N LEU A 264 34.30 -0.72 -9.42
CA LEU A 264 34.64 0.65 -9.79
C LEU A 264 35.88 0.72 -10.72
N GLU A 265 36.95 0.04 -10.36
CA GLU A 265 38.18 0.01 -11.20
C GLU A 265 37.86 -0.54 -12.59
N GLU A 266 37.12 -1.64 -12.69
CA GLU A 266 36.70 -2.23 -13.96
C GLU A 266 35.80 -1.25 -14.76
N ARG A 267 34.92 -0.51 -14.10
CA ARG A 267 34.03 0.44 -14.76
C ARG A 267 34.74 1.70 -15.22
N ILE A 268 35.68 2.23 -14.46
CA ILE A 268 36.56 3.35 -14.86
C ILE A 268 37.39 2.97 -16.08
N LYS A 269 38.00 1.77 -16.09
CA LYS A 269 38.74 1.26 -17.21
C LYS A 269 37.86 1.19 -18.46
N TYR A 270 36.67 0.62 -18.35
CA TYR A 270 35.68 0.54 -19.44
C TYR A 270 35.38 1.93 -20.04
N PHE A 271 35.10 2.93 -19.20
CA PHE A 271 34.78 4.28 -19.67
C PHE A 271 36.01 4.94 -20.37
N LYS A 272 37.22 4.79 -19.84
CA LYS A 272 38.42 5.32 -20.45
C LYS A 272 38.73 4.68 -21.81
N GLU A 273 38.51 3.38 -21.95
CA GLU A 273 38.66 2.64 -23.21
C GLU A 273 37.64 3.04 -24.29
N HIS A 274 36.54 3.67 -23.89
CA HIS A 274 35.48 4.13 -24.79
C HIS A 274 35.40 5.67 -24.90
N ASP A 275 36.49 6.38 -24.54
CA ASP A 275 36.60 7.85 -24.59
C ASP A 275 35.53 8.60 -23.77
N LYS A 276 34.99 7.97 -22.73
CA LYS A 276 33.98 8.53 -21.81
C LYS A 276 34.63 9.04 -20.51
N LEU A 277 35.44 10.09 -20.63
CA LEU A 277 36.24 10.59 -19.51
C LEU A 277 35.41 11.26 -18.42
N ILE A 278 34.32 11.92 -18.79
CA ILE A 278 33.38 12.60 -17.82
C ILE A 278 32.66 11.54 -17.01
N GLU A 279 32.18 10.48 -17.65
CA GLU A 279 31.53 9.36 -16.99
C GLU A 279 32.48 8.61 -16.04
N ALA A 280 33.74 8.47 -16.45
CA ALA A 280 34.79 7.87 -15.62
C ALA A 280 35.02 8.69 -14.34
N GLN A 281 35.21 10.01 -14.46
CA GLN A 281 35.41 10.90 -13.31
C GLN A 281 34.18 10.90 -12.39
N ARG A 282 32.99 11.00 -12.96
CA ARG A 282 31.70 11.06 -12.21
C ARG A 282 31.49 9.81 -11.36
N ILE A 283 31.68 8.62 -11.93
CA ILE A 283 31.51 7.37 -11.19
C ILE A 283 32.58 7.18 -10.12
N GLU A 284 33.83 7.62 -10.40
CA GLU A 284 34.95 7.56 -9.46
C GLU A 284 34.70 8.42 -8.22
N GLU A 285 34.36 9.71 -8.41
CA GLU A 285 34.07 10.65 -7.32
C GLU A 285 32.90 10.17 -6.46
N ARG A 286 31.79 9.80 -7.10
CA ARG A 286 30.58 9.36 -6.40
C ARG A 286 30.82 8.10 -5.60
N THR A 287 31.41 7.07 -6.20
CA THR A 287 31.57 5.78 -5.54
C THR A 287 32.58 5.87 -4.40
N ASN A 288 33.69 6.62 -4.57
CA ASN A 288 34.65 6.82 -3.49
C ASN A 288 34.04 7.53 -2.29
N PHE A 289 33.23 8.57 -2.53
CA PHE A 289 32.48 9.23 -1.46
C PHE A 289 31.53 8.28 -0.74
N ASP A 290 30.74 7.49 -1.50
CA ASP A 290 29.82 6.51 -0.92
C ASP A 290 30.57 5.46 -0.08
N MET A 291 31.78 5.02 -0.52
CA MET A 291 32.61 4.06 0.22
C MET A 291 33.22 4.63 1.49
N GLU A 292 33.64 5.90 1.46
CA GLU A 292 34.11 6.59 2.66
C GLU A 292 33.01 6.70 3.70
N MET A 293 31.80 7.12 3.29
CA MET A 293 30.64 7.16 4.17
C MET A 293 30.28 5.79 4.75
N LEU A 294 30.34 4.75 3.93
CA LEU A 294 30.04 3.38 4.36
C LEU A 294 31.06 2.84 5.35
N LYS A 295 32.36 3.20 5.20
CA LYS A 295 33.44 2.84 6.14
C LYS A 295 33.25 3.54 7.49
N GLU A 296 33.01 4.85 7.48
CA GLU A 296 32.96 5.66 8.71
C GLU A 296 31.66 5.51 9.49
N THR A 297 30.51 5.51 8.80
CA THR A 297 29.18 5.54 9.44
C THR A 297 28.39 4.23 9.31
N GLY A 298 28.84 3.31 8.45
CA GLY A 298 28.10 2.11 8.12
C GLY A 298 26.90 2.33 7.19
N PHE A 299 26.75 3.56 6.65
CA PHE A 299 25.64 3.94 5.77
C PHE A 299 26.11 4.96 4.70
N CYS A 300 25.51 4.90 3.51
CA CYS A 300 25.63 5.95 2.50
C CYS A 300 24.29 6.20 1.81
N GLN A 301 24.11 7.40 1.25
CA GLN A 301 22.89 7.73 0.53
C GLN A 301 22.77 6.88 -0.75
N GLY A 302 21.66 6.13 -0.86
CA GLY A 302 21.46 5.20 -1.97
C GLY A 302 22.18 3.86 -1.78
N ILE A 303 22.42 3.46 -0.53
CA ILE A 303 23.04 2.17 -0.13
C ILE A 303 22.38 0.97 -0.83
N GLU A 304 21.09 1.08 -1.14
CA GLU A 304 20.34 0.06 -1.88
C GLU A 304 20.95 -0.27 -3.25
N ASN A 305 21.67 0.67 -3.89
CA ASN A 305 22.32 0.43 -5.17
C ASN A 305 23.51 -0.52 -5.05
N TYR A 306 24.04 -0.70 -3.84
CA TYR A 306 25.13 -1.63 -3.51
C TYR A 306 24.60 -2.92 -2.85
N SER A 307 23.28 -3.14 -2.82
CA SER A 307 22.63 -4.26 -2.11
C SER A 307 23.15 -5.64 -2.52
N ARG A 308 23.58 -5.82 -3.80
CA ARG A 308 24.21 -7.05 -4.26
C ARG A 308 25.51 -7.35 -3.52
N HIS A 309 26.39 -6.36 -3.39
CA HIS A 309 27.67 -6.50 -2.71
C HIS A 309 27.48 -6.71 -1.21
N ILE A 310 26.58 -5.93 -0.59
CA ILE A 310 26.26 -6.02 0.85
C ILE A 310 25.73 -7.41 1.20
N SER A 311 24.86 -7.97 0.37
CA SER A 311 24.30 -9.32 0.58
C SER A 311 25.20 -10.46 0.08
N GLY A 312 26.32 -10.15 -0.60
CA GLY A 312 27.21 -11.14 -1.19
C GLY A 312 26.59 -12.00 -2.30
N ARG A 313 25.55 -11.48 -2.99
CA ARG A 313 24.87 -12.20 -4.06
C ARG A 313 25.64 -12.16 -5.38
N GLU A 314 25.45 -13.19 -6.18
CA GLU A 314 25.97 -13.25 -7.54
C GLU A 314 25.32 -12.21 -8.46
N PRO A 315 26.06 -11.66 -9.47
CA PRO A 315 25.51 -10.74 -10.44
C PRO A 315 24.27 -11.31 -11.15
N GLY A 316 23.21 -10.50 -11.24
CA GLY A 316 21.94 -10.87 -11.90
C GLY A 316 21.02 -11.76 -11.09
N SER A 317 21.42 -12.22 -9.91
CA SER A 317 20.57 -13.00 -9.01
C SER A 317 19.35 -12.21 -8.52
N ALA A 318 18.29 -12.92 -8.08
CA ALA A 318 17.11 -12.30 -7.51
C ALA A 318 17.46 -11.57 -6.21
N PRO A 319 16.92 -10.36 -5.96
CA PRO A 319 17.08 -9.69 -4.68
C PRO A 319 16.27 -10.41 -3.59
N PHE A 320 16.70 -10.24 -2.34
CA PHE A 320 15.84 -10.55 -1.21
C PHE A 320 14.68 -9.55 -1.15
N THR A 321 13.50 -10.03 -0.82
CA THR A 321 12.26 -9.26 -0.80
C THR A 321 11.46 -9.60 0.44
N LEU A 322 10.33 -8.94 0.67
CA LEU A 322 9.45 -9.31 1.79
C LEU A 322 9.06 -10.80 1.77
N MET A 323 8.91 -11.38 0.57
CA MET A 323 8.55 -12.81 0.43
C MET A 323 9.61 -13.76 0.99
N ASP A 324 10.87 -13.31 1.11
CA ASP A 324 11.96 -14.11 1.68
C ASP A 324 11.98 -14.08 3.22
N TYR A 325 11.26 -13.14 3.84
CA TYR A 325 11.06 -13.08 5.29
C TYR A 325 9.95 -14.03 5.76
N PHE A 326 9.02 -14.41 4.87
CA PHE A 326 8.00 -15.40 5.18
C PHE A 326 8.58 -16.81 5.30
N PRO A 327 8.00 -17.69 6.14
CA PRO A 327 8.31 -19.11 6.09
C PRO A 327 7.92 -19.68 4.73
N LYS A 328 8.57 -20.78 4.31
CA LYS A 328 8.30 -21.38 2.98
C LYS A 328 6.83 -21.78 2.77
N ASP A 329 6.15 -22.12 3.85
CA ASP A 329 4.74 -22.52 3.83
C ASP A 329 3.80 -21.35 4.18
N PHE A 330 3.84 -20.28 3.40
CA PHE A 330 2.92 -19.17 3.53
C PHE A 330 1.84 -19.19 2.45
N LEU A 331 0.70 -18.55 2.74
CA LEU A 331 -0.39 -18.33 1.80
C LEU A 331 -0.28 -16.95 1.15
N LEU A 332 -0.36 -16.90 -0.17
CA LEU A 332 -0.44 -15.65 -0.92
C LEU A 332 -1.89 -15.43 -1.41
N LEU A 333 -2.48 -14.31 -1.02
CA LEU A 333 -3.76 -13.84 -1.54
C LEU A 333 -3.50 -12.64 -2.45
N ILE A 334 -3.93 -12.69 -3.71
CA ILE A 334 -3.75 -11.58 -4.66
C ILE A 334 -5.11 -10.98 -4.95
N ASP A 335 -5.38 -9.82 -4.33
CA ASP A 335 -6.64 -9.12 -4.56
C ASP A 335 -6.59 -8.32 -5.86
N GLU A 336 -7.75 -8.22 -6.50
CA GLU A 336 -7.91 -7.67 -7.86
C GLU A 336 -6.80 -8.17 -8.81
N SER A 337 -6.59 -9.49 -8.81
CA SER A 337 -5.45 -10.16 -9.46
C SER A 337 -5.30 -9.81 -10.94
N HIS A 338 -6.41 -9.60 -11.66
CA HIS A 338 -6.43 -9.19 -13.07
C HIS A 338 -5.72 -7.86 -13.34
N VAL A 339 -5.47 -7.04 -12.31
CA VAL A 339 -4.68 -5.78 -12.36
C VAL A 339 -3.34 -5.97 -11.69
N THR A 340 -3.31 -6.62 -10.54
CA THR A 340 -2.11 -6.82 -9.73
C THR A 340 -1.05 -7.63 -10.49
N ILE A 341 -1.43 -8.70 -11.18
CA ILE A 341 -0.50 -9.54 -11.93
C ILE A 341 0.17 -8.80 -13.10
N PRO A 342 -0.57 -8.10 -13.99
CA PRO A 342 0.05 -7.26 -15.02
C PRO A 342 0.99 -6.19 -14.44
N GLN A 343 0.67 -5.60 -13.30
CA GLN A 343 1.51 -4.63 -12.62
C GLN A 343 2.83 -5.26 -12.17
N VAL A 344 2.79 -6.42 -11.51
CA VAL A 344 4.00 -7.17 -11.11
C VAL A 344 4.90 -7.46 -12.31
N ARG A 345 4.31 -7.86 -13.46
CA ARG A 345 5.06 -8.12 -14.71
C ARG A 345 5.76 -6.87 -15.25
N ALA A 346 5.13 -5.71 -15.14
CA ALA A 346 5.65 -4.47 -15.74
C ALA A 346 6.80 -3.84 -14.92
N MET A 347 6.87 -4.07 -13.59
CA MET A 347 7.77 -3.37 -12.68
C MET A 347 9.25 -3.54 -13.05
N TYR A 348 9.69 -4.74 -13.38
CA TYR A 348 11.08 -5.03 -13.71
C TYR A 348 11.59 -4.23 -14.92
N ASN A 349 10.83 -4.20 -16.00
CA ASN A 349 11.25 -3.55 -17.23
C ASN A 349 11.31 -2.02 -17.08
N GLY A 350 10.40 -1.44 -16.34
CA GLY A 350 10.39 0.00 -16.04
C GLY A 350 11.62 0.43 -15.23
N ASP A 351 11.95 -0.32 -14.17
CA ASP A 351 13.14 -0.04 -13.35
C ASP A 351 14.45 -0.20 -14.14
N ARG A 352 14.56 -1.27 -14.95
CA ARG A 352 15.74 -1.53 -15.76
C ARG A 352 15.98 -0.43 -16.81
N ALA A 353 14.92 0.05 -17.47
CA ALA A 353 15.04 1.11 -18.47
C ALA A 353 15.58 2.41 -17.86
N ARG A 354 15.08 2.79 -16.70
CA ARG A 354 15.54 3.96 -15.95
C ARG A 354 17.00 3.86 -15.54
N LYS A 355 17.41 2.73 -14.96
CA LYS A 355 18.77 2.49 -14.49
C LYS A 355 19.80 2.42 -15.61
N LYS A 356 19.37 2.01 -16.81
CA LYS A 356 20.26 1.96 -17.97
C LYS A 356 20.94 3.30 -18.24
N SER A 357 20.19 4.39 -18.26
CA SER A 357 20.74 5.73 -18.45
C SER A 357 21.73 6.11 -17.33
N LEU A 358 21.38 5.83 -16.07
CA LEU A 358 22.26 6.14 -14.93
C LEU A 358 23.60 5.40 -14.98
N ILE A 359 23.60 4.15 -15.44
CA ILE A 359 24.79 3.32 -15.55
C ILE A 359 25.61 3.70 -16.79
N ASP A 360 24.98 3.92 -17.95
CA ASP A 360 25.66 4.23 -19.21
C ASP A 360 26.37 5.60 -19.18
N TYR A 361 25.89 6.52 -18.32
CA TYR A 361 26.42 7.88 -18.16
C TYR A 361 27.17 8.10 -16.83
N GLY A 362 27.57 7.03 -16.13
CA GLY A 362 28.49 7.09 -14.98
C GLY A 362 27.91 7.63 -13.68
N PHE A 363 26.57 7.59 -13.49
CA PHE A 363 25.96 7.98 -12.23
C PHE A 363 25.86 6.82 -11.24
N ARG A 364 25.81 5.56 -11.75
CA ARG A 364 25.74 4.34 -10.92
C ARG A 364 26.60 3.24 -11.51
N LEU A 365 27.10 2.35 -10.62
CA LEU A 365 27.79 1.13 -11.02
C LEU A 365 26.81 0.12 -11.65
N PRO A 366 27.30 -0.83 -12.48
CA PRO A 366 26.49 -1.90 -13.06
C PRO A 366 25.70 -2.72 -12.02
N SER A 367 26.26 -2.90 -10.82
CA SER A 367 25.58 -3.57 -9.70
C SER A 367 24.24 -2.94 -9.28
N ALA A 368 24.02 -1.67 -9.60
CA ALA A 368 22.73 -1.02 -9.38
C ALA A 368 21.56 -1.68 -10.12
N TYR A 369 21.83 -2.41 -11.22
CA TYR A 369 20.82 -3.23 -11.88
C TYR A 369 20.25 -4.34 -10.98
N ASP A 370 21.01 -4.80 -9.99
CA ASP A 370 20.61 -5.89 -9.10
C ASP A 370 19.80 -5.42 -7.89
N ASN A 371 19.71 -4.11 -7.67
CA ASN A 371 18.68 -3.50 -6.80
C ASN A 371 17.40 -3.26 -7.61
N ARG A 372 16.58 -4.26 -7.76
CA ARG A 372 15.45 -4.28 -8.68
C ARG A 372 14.25 -5.01 -8.07
N PRO A 373 13.04 -4.80 -8.61
CA PRO A 373 11.95 -5.72 -8.29
C PRO A 373 12.25 -7.12 -8.87
N LEU A 374 11.58 -8.13 -8.34
CA LEU A 374 11.60 -9.48 -8.90
C LEU A 374 11.16 -9.45 -10.36
N LYS A 375 11.80 -10.30 -11.18
CA LYS A 375 11.21 -10.69 -12.47
C LYS A 375 9.96 -11.52 -12.20
N PHE A 376 9.07 -11.59 -13.18
CA PHE A 376 7.81 -12.31 -13.00
C PHE A 376 8.00 -13.81 -12.73
N ASP A 377 8.95 -14.45 -13.39
CA ASP A 377 9.33 -15.85 -13.14
C ASP A 377 9.93 -16.07 -11.75
N GLU A 378 10.74 -15.11 -11.27
CA GLU A 378 11.29 -15.14 -9.91
C GLU A 378 10.17 -15.00 -8.86
N PHE A 379 9.19 -14.11 -9.11
CA PHE A 379 8.02 -13.97 -8.28
C PHE A 379 7.20 -15.28 -8.23
N GLU A 380 6.87 -15.88 -9.38
CA GLU A 380 6.14 -17.15 -9.45
C GLU A 380 6.86 -18.29 -8.70
N ASN A 381 8.19 -18.34 -8.77
CA ASN A 381 8.98 -19.37 -8.10
C ASN A 381 8.96 -19.25 -6.57
N LYS A 382 8.73 -18.04 -6.03
CA LYS A 382 8.61 -17.82 -4.57
C LYS A 382 7.22 -18.17 -4.03
N ILE A 383 6.23 -18.36 -4.90
CA ILE A 383 4.86 -18.72 -4.50
C ILE A 383 4.82 -20.20 -4.11
N ASN A 384 4.40 -20.47 -2.86
CA ASN A 384 4.06 -21.81 -2.42
C ASN A 384 2.60 -22.13 -2.80
N GLN A 385 1.63 -21.43 -2.21
CA GLN A 385 0.20 -21.54 -2.52
C GLN A 385 -0.40 -20.15 -2.69
N CYS A 386 -1.27 -19.99 -3.69
CA CYS A 386 -1.85 -18.70 -4.04
C CYS A 386 -3.35 -18.84 -4.36
N ILE A 387 -4.13 -17.89 -3.84
CA ILE A 387 -5.50 -17.65 -4.26
C ILE A 387 -5.57 -16.31 -4.98
N PHE A 388 -5.97 -16.35 -6.24
CA PHE A 388 -6.33 -15.17 -7.01
C PHE A 388 -7.75 -14.75 -6.65
N VAL A 389 -7.94 -13.48 -6.31
CA VAL A 389 -9.24 -12.92 -5.96
C VAL A 389 -9.60 -11.85 -6.97
N SER A 390 -10.70 -12.03 -7.69
CA SER A 390 -11.12 -11.07 -8.72
C SER A 390 -12.59 -11.22 -9.07
N ALA A 391 -13.25 -10.12 -9.45
CA ALA A 391 -14.57 -10.15 -10.06
C ALA A 391 -14.51 -10.51 -11.56
N THR A 392 -13.34 -10.34 -12.19
CA THR A 392 -13.08 -10.53 -13.63
C THR A 392 -11.71 -11.16 -13.86
N PRO A 393 -11.46 -12.42 -13.44
CA PRO A 393 -10.17 -13.08 -13.61
C PRO A 393 -9.71 -13.08 -15.07
N ALA A 394 -8.40 -12.88 -15.28
CA ALA A 394 -7.76 -12.92 -16.58
C ALA A 394 -7.45 -14.36 -17.02
N ASP A 395 -6.93 -14.51 -18.23
CA ASP A 395 -6.58 -15.83 -18.76
C ASP A 395 -5.46 -16.49 -17.95
N TYR A 396 -4.51 -15.68 -17.44
CA TYR A 396 -3.44 -16.16 -16.58
C TYR A 396 -3.97 -16.86 -15.32
N GLU A 397 -4.89 -16.25 -14.59
CA GLU A 397 -5.48 -16.85 -13.39
C GLU A 397 -6.25 -18.13 -13.73
N LYS A 398 -7.02 -18.11 -14.84
CA LYS A 398 -7.78 -19.26 -15.30
C LYS A 398 -6.89 -20.43 -15.73
N GLU A 399 -5.80 -20.13 -16.45
CA GLU A 399 -4.82 -21.14 -16.88
C GLU A 399 -4.09 -21.76 -15.69
N LYS A 400 -3.64 -20.94 -14.72
CA LYS A 400 -2.92 -21.42 -13.53
C LYS A 400 -3.79 -22.23 -12.59
N SER A 401 -5.02 -21.84 -12.39
CA SER A 401 -5.97 -22.54 -11.49
C SER A 401 -6.58 -23.79 -12.15
N GLY A 402 -6.66 -23.80 -13.48
CA GLY A 402 -7.42 -24.84 -14.19
C GLY A 402 -8.92 -24.75 -13.87
N LYS A 403 -9.73 -25.57 -14.56
CA LYS A 403 -11.19 -25.55 -14.34
C LYS A 403 -11.59 -25.99 -12.92
N ASP A 404 -10.84 -26.92 -12.34
CA ASP A 404 -11.11 -27.50 -11.02
C ASP A 404 -10.52 -26.67 -9.86
N GLY A 405 -9.91 -25.53 -10.16
CA GLY A 405 -9.34 -24.61 -9.17
C GLY A 405 -10.10 -23.28 -9.06
N ILE A 406 -11.25 -23.13 -9.75
CA ILE A 406 -12.02 -21.89 -9.77
C ILE A 406 -13.33 -22.09 -9.04
N VAL A 407 -13.67 -21.18 -8.13
CA VAL A 407 -14.96 -21.13 -7.44
C VAL A 407 -15.60 -19.76 -7.63
N GLU A 408 -16.91 -19.73 -7.90
CA GLU A 408 -17.69 -18.51 -8.04
C GLU A 408 -18.31 -18.09 -6.71
N GLN A 409 -18.34 -16.79 -6.46
CA GLN A 409 -19.05 -16.15 -5.36
C GLN A 409 -19.85 -14.97 -5.91
N ILE A 410 -21.06 -15.25 -6.35
CA ILE A 410 -21.94 -14.31 -7.05
C ILE A 410 -22.94 -13.67 -6.09
N ILE A 411 -23.43 -14.43 -5.11
CA ILE A 411 -24.46 -13.96 -4.19
C ILE A 411 -23.93 -12.86 -3.27
N ARG A 412 -24.64 -11.72 -3.28
CA ARG A 412 -24.45 -10.65 -2.31
C ARG A 412 -25.35 -10.88 -1.10
N PRO A 413 -24.81 -10.90 0.12
CA PRO A 413 -25.61 -11.05 1.35
C PRO A 413 -26.71 -9.99 1.50
N THR A 414 -26.52 -8.81 0.92
CA THR A 414 -27.46 -7.69 0.95
C THR A 414 -28.67 -7.86 0.01
N GLY A 415 -28.65 -8.90 -0.84
CA GLY A 415 -29.67 -9.12 -1.87
C GLY A 415 -29.59 -8.19 -3.07
N LEU A 416 -28.63 -7.27 -3.14
CA LEU A 416 -28.48 -6.31 -4.24
C LEU A 416 -28.23 -7.00 -5.57
N LEU A 417 -29.02 -6.64 -6.57
CA LEU A 417 -28.89 -7.14 -7.93
C LEU A 417 -27.79 -6.39 -8.71
N ASP A 418 -27.22 -7.04 -9.71
CA ASP A 418 -26.46 -6.30 -10.73
C ASP A 418 -27.39 -5.31 -11.44
N PRO A 419 -26.89 -4.14 -11.87
CA PRO A 419 -27.73 -3.10 -12.45
C PRO A 419 -28.35 -3.53 -13.77
N GLU A 420 -29.49 -2.91 -14.13
CA GLU A 420 -30.04 -3.02 -15.46
C GLU A 420 -29.18 -2.26 -16.46
N ILE A 421 -28.96 -2.89 -17.62
CA ILE A 421 -28.18 -2.29 -18.72
C ILE A 421 -29.13 -1.93 -19.84
N GLU A 422 -29.11 -0.67 -20.25
CA GLU A 422 -29.80 -0.17 -21.42
C GLU A 422 -28.79 0.28 -22.48
N VAL A 423 -28.96 -0.13 -23.71
CA VAL A 423 -28.15 0.34 -24.84
C VAL A 423 -28.95 1.37 -25.63
N LYS A 424 -28.38 2.54 -25.84
CA LYS A 424 -29.00 3.65 -26.57
C LYS A 424 -28.09 4.10 -27.70
N PRO A 425 -28.65 4.72 -28.80
CA PRO A 425 -27.83 5.19 -29.89
C PRO A 425 -26.91 6.33 -29.47
N VAL A 426 -25.79 6.48 -30.17
CA VAL A 426 -24.83 7.59 -29.97
C VAL A 426 -25.43 8.93 -30.38
N THR A 427 -26.33 8.91 -31.37
CA THR A 427 -27.07 10.11 -31.80
C THR A 427 -27.86 10.69 -30.63
N ASN A 428 -27.65 11.96 -30.31
CA ASN A 428 -28.26 12.69 -29.18
C ASN A 428 -27.88 12.12 -27.77
N GLN A 429 -26.77 11.39 -27.66
CA GLN A 429 -26.33 10.81 -26.38
C GLN A 429 -26.17 11.88 -25.28
N ILE A 430 -25.77 13.09 -25.61
CA ILE A 430 -25.57 14.15 -24.62
C ILE A 430 -26.91 14.71 -24.11
N ASP A 431 -27.90 14.89 -25.00
CA ASP A 431 -29.22 15.38 -24.59
C ASP A 431 -29.93 14.34 -23.70
N ASP A 432 -29.91 13.08 -24.10
CA ASP A 432 -30.43 11.99 -23.26
C ASP A 432 -29.69 11.88 -21.91
N LEU A 433 -28.35 11.99 -21.91
CA LEU A 433 -27.58 12.01 -20.67
C LEU A 433 -28.00 13.12 -19.73
N ILE A 434 -28.23 14.34 -20.24
CA ILE A 434 -28.70 15.49 -19.46
C ILE A 434 -30.05 15.20 -18.81
N GLU A 435 -30.98 14.64 -19.58
CA GLU A 435 -32.29 14.25 -19.06
C GLU A 435 -32.16 13.22 -17.96
N GLN A 436 -31.35 12.18 -18.15
CA GLN A 436 -31.06 11.15 -17.12
C GLN A 436 -30.39 11.74 -15.88
N ILE A 437 -29.48 12.69 -16.02
CA ILE A 437 -28.86 13.40 -14.91
C ILE A 437 -29.93 14.15 -14.11
N ARG A 438 -30.80 14.93 -14.75
CA ARG A 438 -31.84 15.71 -14.06
C ARG A 438 -32.79 14.83 -13.26
N ILE A 439 -33.23 13.70 -13.81
CA ILE A 439 -34.07 12.71 -13.12
C ILE A 439 -33.40 12.18 -11.85
N ARG A 440 -32.07 11.96 -11.87
CA ARG A 440 -31.32 11.42 -10.73
C ARG A 440 -31.01 12.49 -9.69
N VAL A 441 -30.69 13.70 -10.12
CA VAL A 441 -30.43 14.84 -9.23
C VAL A 441 -31.70 15.19 -8.43
N GLU A 442 -32.89 15.17 -9.02
CA GLU A 442 -34.18 15.35 -8.33
C GLU A 442 -34.39 14.31 -7.20
N LYS A 443 -33.83 13.11 -7.35
CA LYS A 443 -33.85 12.03 -6.33
C LYS A 443 -32.68 12.10 -5.35
N ASN A 444 -31.83 13.11 -5.46
CA ASN A 444 -30.60 13.26 -4.67
C ASN A 444 -29.61 12.06 -4.81
N GLU A 445 -29.55 11.48 -6.02
CA GLU A 445 -28.68 10.38 -6.39
C GLU A 445 -27.42 10.88 -7.11
N ARG A 446 -26.38 10.03 -7.23
CA ARG A 446 -25.10 10.39 -7.85
C ARG A 446 -24.91 9.64 -9.16
N ILE A 447 -24.21 10.31 -10.09
CA ILE A 447 -24.02 9.85 -11.45
C ILE A 447 -22.53 9.76 -11.78
N LEU A 448 -22.13 8.67 -12.43
CA LEU A 448 -20.80 8.50 -13.00
C LEU A 448 -20.89 8.48 -14.53
N VAL A 449 -20.04 9.25 -15.20
CA VAL A 449 -19.97 9.30 -16.66
C VAL A 449 -18.58 8.94 -17.13
N THR A 450 -18.45 7.95 -18.00
CA THR A 450 -17.14 7.53 -18.55
C THR A 450 -17.00 7.96 -19.99
N THR A 451 -15.87 8.62 -20.31
CA THR A 451 -15.48 9.06 -21.66
C THR A 451 -14.23 8.31 -22.14
N LEU A 452 -13.85 8.48 -23.38
CA LEU A 452 -12.66 7.84 -23.99
C LEU A 452 -11.37 8.65 -23.82
N THR A 453 -11.47 9.98 -23.75
CA THR A 453 -10.29 10.86 -23.71
C THR A 453 -10.42 11.93 -22.62
N LYS A 454 -9.26 12.45 -22.16
CA LYS A 454 -9.18 13.57 -21.21
C LYS A 454 -9.92 14.79 -21.73
N LYS A 455 -9.72 15.13 -23.00
CA LYS A 455 -10.37 16.27 -23.65
C LYS A 455 -11.89 16.13 -23.65
N MET A 456 -12.43 14.95 -24.01
CA MET A 456 -13.88 14.71 -23.94
C MET A 456 -14.43 14.87 -22.52
N ALA A 457 -13.70 14.41 -21.50
CA ALA A 457 -14.13 14.58 -20.11
C ALA A 457 -14.16 16.05 -19.70
N GLU A 458 -13.15 16.83 -20.08
CA GLU A 458 -13.06 18.27 -19.84
C GLU A 458 -14.17 19.04 -20.58
N ASP A 459 -14.33 18.80 -21.86
CA ASP A 459 -15.33 19.45 -22.69
C ASP A 459 -16.76 19.17 -22.20
N LEU A 460 -17.06 17.91 -21.87
CA LEU A 460 -18.35 17.52 -21.29
C LEU A 460 -18.60 18.18 -19.93
N THR A 461 -17.58 18.22 -19.08
CA THR A 461 -17.68 18.87 -17.76
C THR A 461 -18.00 20.35 -17.90
N ASN A 462 -17.31 21.04 -18.80
CA ASN A 462 -17.55 22.47 -19.07
C ASN A 462 -18.95 22.70 -19.64
N TYR A 463 -19.40 21.83 -20.52
CA TYR A 463 -20.75 21.91 -21.11
C TYR A 463 -21.84 21.72 -20.04
N LEU A 464 -21.71 20.69 -19.17
CA LEU A 464 -22.66 20.44 -18.11
C LEU A 464 -22.68 21.57 -17.06
N LYS A 465 -21.52 22.16 -16.72
CA LYS A 465 -21.46 23.36 -15.87
C LYS A 465 -22.21 24.54 -16.47
N GLY A 466 -22.14 24.72 -17.78
CA GLY A 466 -22.92 25.77 -18.51
C GLY A 466 -24.44 25.57 -18.46
N LEU A 467 -24.90 24.39 -18.02
CA LEU A 467 -26.32 24.05 -17.84
C LEU A 467 -26.70 23.99 -16.34
N ASP A 468 -25.92 24.60 -15.45
CA ASP A 468 -26.11 24.64 -14.01
C ASP A 468 -26.15 23.24 -13.34
N ILE A 469 -25.45 22.25 -13.92
CA ILE A 469 -25.30 20.94 -13.33
C ILE A 469 -24.02 20.94 -12.48
N ASN A 470 -24.11 20.51 -11.22
CA ASN A 470 -22.98 20.37 -10.32
C ASN A 470 -22.13 19.16 -10.72
N VAL A 471 -21.04 19.40 -11.44
CA VAL A 471 -20.19 18.37 -12.02
C VAL A 471 -18.70 18.63 -11.75
N ARG A 472 -17.97 17.55 -11.48
CA ARG A 472 -16.50 17.54 -11.48
C ARG A 472 -15.97 16.51 -12.46
N TYR A 473 -14.72 16.70 -12.94
CA TYR A 473 -14.03 15.66 -13.71
C TYR A 473 -12.83 15.14 -12.95
N MET A 474 -12.43 13.91 -13.26
CA MET A 474 -11.27 13.25 -12.67
C MET A 474 -10.42 12.59 -13.75
N HIS A 475 -9.09 12.77 -13.68
CA HIS A 475 -8.12 12.17 -14.61
C HIS A 475 -6.93 11.54 -13.87
N SER A 476 -6.04 10.90 -14.63
CA SER A 476 -4.92 10.11 -14.06
C SER A 476 -3.86 10.94 -13.34
N GLU A 477 -3.77 12.25 -13.62
CA GLU A 477 -2.76 13.16 -13.05
C GLU A 477 -3.18 13.75 -11.70
N ILE A 478 -4.44 13.56 -11.29
CA ILE A 478 -4.92 14.01 -9.97
C ILE A 478 -4.23 13.19 -8.88
N LYS A 479 -3.67 13.89 -7.90
CA LYS A 479 -2.98 13.26 -6.75
C LYS A 479 -3.94 12.39 -5.93
N ALA A 480 -3.40 11.40 -5.23
CA ALA A 480 -4.20 10.43 -4.48
C ALA A 480 -5.10 11.09 -3.42
N LEU A 481 -4.61 12.08 -2.68
CA LEU A 481 -5.38 12.82 -1.67
C LEU A 481 -6.54 13.59 -2.31
N GLU A 482 -6.28 14.40 -3.33
CA GLU A 482 -7.31 15.15 -4.06
C GLU A 482 -8.38 14.22 -4.66
N ARG A 483 -7.97 13.03 -5.13
CA ARG A 483 -8.90 12.01 -5.62
C ARG A 483 -9.83 11.53 -4.51
N MET A 484 -9.32 11.33 -3.29
CA MET A 484 -10.13 10.93 -2.13
C MET A 484 -11.12 12.03 -1.74
N GLU A 485 -10.70 13.31 -1.80
CA GLU A 485 -11.58 14.46 -1.55
C GLU A 485 -12.70 14.55 -2.58
N ILE A 486 -12.40 14.41 -3.87
CA ILE A 486 -13.42 14.41 -4.94
C ILE A 486 -14.47 13.32 -4.69
N ILE A 487 -14.04 12.12 -4.32
CA ILE A 487 -14.95 11.00 -4.03
C ILE A 487 -15.80 11.28 -2.79
N ARG A 488 -15.18 11.81 -1.74
CA ARG A 488 -15.88 12.22 -0.53
C ARG A 488 -16.92 13.30 -0.83
N ASP A 489 -16.55 14.32 -1.57
CA ASP A 489 -17.44 15.42 -1.95
C ASP A 489 -18.63 14.92 -2.79
N LEU A 490 -18.41 13.97 -3.71
CA LEU A 490 -19.49 13.29 -4.43
C LEU A 490 -20.45 12.57 -3.47
N ARG A 491 -19.93 11.81 -2.53
CA ARG A 491 -20.72 11.09 -1.51
C ARG A 491 -21.51 12.03 -0.61
N LEU A 492 -20.91 13.16 -0.23
CA LEU A 492 -21.55 14.21 0.58
C LEU A 492 -22.59 15.04 -0.22
N GLY A 493 -22.64 14.89 -1.54
CA GLY A 493 -23.56 15.63 -2.37
C GLY A 493 -23.18 17.08 -2.64
N LYS A 494 -21.89 17.41 -2.50
CA LYS A 494 -21.39 18.74 -2.90
C LYS A 494 -21.45 18.94 -4.41
N PHE A 495 -21.47 17.84 -5.16
CA PHE A 495 -21.75 17.80 -6.59
C PHE A 495 -22.41 16.46 -6.94
N ASP A 496 -23.05 16.39 -8.11
CA ASP A 496 -23.95 15.28 -8.47
C ASP A 496 -23.36 14.35 -9.52
N VAL A 497 -22.51 14.87 -10.40
CA VAL A 497 -21.97 14.15 -11.55
C VAL A 497 -20.44 14.11 -11.50
N LEU A 498 -19.87 12.93 -11.62
CA LEU A 498 -18.43 12.74 -11.78
C LEU A 498 -18.14 12.21 -13.18
N VAL A 499 -17.37 12.98 -13.96
CA VAL A 499 -16.96 12.62 -15.33
C VAL A 499 -15.52 12.19 -15.35
N GLY A 500 -15.16 11.17 -16.12
CA GLY A 500 -13.76 10.81 -16.33
C GLY A 500 -13.52 9.66 -17.29
N ILE A 501 -12.24 9.39 -17.58
CA ILE A 501 -11.84 8.38 -18.56
C ILE A 501 -11.86 6.99 -17.96
N ASN A 502 -11.22 6.84 -16.83
CA ASN A 502 -10.95 5.57 -16.17
C ASN A 502 -11.19 5.72 -14.66
N LEU A 503 -12.31 6.38 -14.35
CA LEU A 503 -12.70 6.78 -13.01
C LEU A 503 -12.68 5.64 -12.01
N LEU A 504 -12.78 4.44 -12.51
CA LEU A 504 -13.45 3.36 -11.78
C LEU A 504 -12.62 2.10 -11.75
N ARG A 505 -11.31 2.22 -11.99
CA ARG A 505 -10.38 1.16 -11.61
C ARG A 505 -10.35 1.12 -10.09
N GLU A 506 -10.82 0.05 -9.53
CA GLU A 506 -10.59 -0.56 -8.22
C GLU A 506 -10.62 0.37 -6.98
N GLY A 507 -11.30 -0.09 -5.95
CA GLY A 507 -11.27 0.56 -4.61
C GLY A 507 -12.29 1.66 -4.36
N LEU A 508 -13.18 2.02 -5.31
CA LEU A 508 -14.24 2.97 -5.07
C LEU A 508 -15.54 2.28 -4.62
N ASP A 509 -15.93 2.59 -3.40
CA ASP A 509 -17.19 2.17 -2.80
C ASP A 509 -18.12 3.36 -2.64
N ILE A 510 -18.98 3.59 -3.64
CA ILE A 510 -19.89 4.74 -3.68
C ILE A 510 -21.33 4.21 -3.81
N PRO A 511 -21.98 3.83 -2.68
CA PRO A 511 -23.34 3.30 -2.71
C PRO A 511 -24.39 4.33 -3.16
N GLU A 512 -24.08 5.61 -3.15
CA GLU A 512 -24.95 6.69 -3.58
C GLU A 512 -25.11 6.78 -5.12
N VAL A 513 -24.26 6.07 -5.88
CA VAL A 513 -24.32 6.06 -7.35
C VAL A 513 -25.45 5.16 -7.83
N SER A 514 -26.43 5.75 -8.50
CA SER A 514 -27.56 5.07 -9.11
C SER A 514 -27.47 4.96 -10.65
N LEU A 515 -26.68 5.83 -11.29
CA LEU A 515 -26.50 5.81 -12.74
C LEU A 515 -25.03 5.79 -13.13
N VAL A 516 -24.68 4.86 -14.02
CA VAL A 516 -23.40 4.84 -14.72
C VAL A 516 -23.67 5.01 -16.22
N ALA A 517 -23.18 6.08 -16.81
CA ALA A 517 -23.28 6.33 -18.24
C ALA A 517 -21.93 6.07 -18.93
N ILE A 518 -21.95 5.25 -19.97
CA ILE A 518 -20.78 4.89 -20.77
C ILE A 518 -20.96 5.46 -22.17
N LEU A 519 -20.26 6.58 -22.45
CA LEU A 519 -20.30 7.21 -23.77
C LEU A 519 -19.43 6.44 -24.76
N ASP A 520 -19.85 6.40 -26.01
CA ASP A 520 -19.12 5.72 -27.08
C ASP A 520 -18.70 4.30 -26.69
N ALA A 521 -19.65 3.50 -26.23
CA ALA A 521 -19.37 2.17 -25.69
C ALA A 521 -18.95 1.15 -26.77
N ASP A 522 -19.27 1.43 -28.03
CA ASP A 522 -18.91 0.66 -29.23
C ASP A 522 -17.48 0.91 -29.74
N LYS A 523 -16.76 1.88 -29.20
CA LYS A 523 -15.36 2.15 -29.59
C LYS A 523 -14.44 1.17 -28.90
N GLU A 524 -14.23 0.00 -29.53
CA GLU A 524 -13.39 -1.06 -28.99
C GLU A 524 -11.99 -0.59 -28.60
N GLY A 525 -11.49 -1.11 -27.49
CA GLY A 525 -10.18 -0.79 -26.94
C GLY A 525 -10.06 -1.14 -25.48
N PHE A 526 -8.93 -0.83 -24.88
CA PHE A 526 -8.65 -1.19 -23.48
C PHE A 526 -9.71 -0.70 -22.49
N LEU A 527 -10.28 0.50 -22.71
CA LEU A 527 -11.30 1.11 -21.86
C LEU A 527 -12.72 0.54 -22.08
N ARG A 528 -12.93 -0.18 -23.15
CA ARG A 528 -14.22 -0.78 -23.54
C ARG A 528 -14.12 -2.30 -23.71
N SER A 529 -13.05 -2.91 -23.16
CA SER A 529 -12.94 -4.36 -23.09
C SER A 529 -14.03 -4.95 -22.18
N GLU A 530 -14.40 -6.19 -22.37
CA GLU A 530 -15.35 -6.94 -21.52
C GLU A 530 -15.10 -6.70 -20.03
N ARG A 531 -13.84 -6.84 -19.58
CA ARG A 531 -13.46 -6.66 -18.16
C ARG A 531 -13.69 -5.22 -17.68
N SER A 532 -13.29 -4.23 -18.48
CA SER A 532 -13.49 -2.82 -18.16
C SER A 532 -14.95 -2.46 -18.05
N LEU A 533 -15.79 -2.99 -18.95
CA LEU A 533 -17.22 -2.79 -18.93
C LEU A 533 -17.86 -3.44 -17.69
N ILE A 534 -17.57 -4.70 -17.38
CA ILE A 534 -18.10 -5.38 -16.19
C ILE A 534 -17.73 -4.63 -14.90
N GLN A 535 -16.51 -4.12 -14.79
CA GLN A 535 -16.09 -3.33 -13.63
C GLN A 535 -16.83 -2.00 -13.51
N THR A 536 -17.01 -1.31 -14.64
CA THR A 536 -17.74 -0.05 -14.70
C THR A 536 -19.20 -0.25 -14.35
N ILE A 537 -19.84 -1.28 -14.91
CA ILE A 537 -21.20 -1.71 -14.59
C ILE A 537 -21.35 -1.98 -13.09
N GLY A 538 -20.39 -2.69 -12.50
CA GLY A 538 -20.39 -3.07 -11.09
C GLY A 538 -20.41 -1.89 -10.11
N ARG A 539 -20.11 -0.66 -10.56
CA ARG A 539 -20.18 0.55 -9.71
C ARG A 539 -21.62 0.95 -9.36
N ALA A 540 -22.58 0.63 -10.21
CA ALA A 540 -24.00 0.84 -9.91
C ALA A 540 -24.64 -0.32 -9.13
N ALA A 541 -23.93 -1.42 -8.89
CA ALA A 541 -24.46 -2.63 -8.24
C ALA A 541 -24.63 -2.52 -6.69
N ARG A 542 -24.42 -1.35 -6.11
CA ARG A 542 -24.57 -1.07 -4.66
C ARG A 542 -25.80 -0.27 -4.32
N ASN A 543 -26.54 0.12 -5.33
CA ASN A 543 -27.79 0.86 -5.23
C ASN A 543 -28.94 -0.01 -5.75
N THR A 544 -30.07 0.00 -5.05
CA THR A 544 -31.28 -0.74 -5.48
C THR A 544 -31.84 -0.21 -6.79
N GLU A 545 -31.66 1.08 -7.07
CA GLU A 545 -32.07 1.77 -8.31
C GLU A 545 -30.94 1.81 -9.35
N GLY A 546 -29.90 0.96 -9.18
CA GLY A 546 -28.72 0.96 -10.03
C GLY A 546 -29.05 0.68 -11.49
N LYS A 547 -28.66 1.60 -12.38
CA LYS A 547 -28.84 1.51 -13.83
C LYS A 547 -27.56 1.85 -14.57
N VAL A 548 -27.33 1.19 -15.71
CA VAL A 548 -26.22 1.50 -16.63
C VAL A 548 -26.80 1.84 -18.00
N ILE A 549 -26.34 2.92 -18.58
CA ILE A 549 -26.65 3.28 -19.96
C ILE A 549 -25.36 3.21 -20.77
N MET A 550 -25.38 2.41 -21.83
CA MET A 550 -24.31 2.32 -22.81
C MET A 550 -24.76 3.01 -24.10
N TYR A 551 -24.08 4.10 -24.50
CA TYR A 551 -24.35 4.75 -25.75
C TYR A 551 -23.49 4.10 -26.83
N ALA A 552 -24.14 3.45 -27.79
CA ALA A 552 -23.51 2.69 -28.85
C ALA A 552 -24.44 2.56 -30.04
N ASP A 553 -23.89 2.68 -31.26
CA ASP A 553 -24.64 2.44 -32.49
C ASP A 553 -24.60 0.97 -32.91
N GLU A 554 -23.54 0.23 -32.48
CA GLU A 554 -23.38 -1.19 -32.74
C GLU A 554 -23.04 -1.94 -31.44
N LEU A 555 -23.52 -3.17 -31.32
CA LEU A 555 -23.12 -4.05 -30.21
C LEU A 555 -21.80 -4.74 -30.56
N THR A 556 -20.76 -4.45 -29.78
CA THR A 556 -19.46 -5.13 -29.92
C THR A 556 -19.44 -6.45 -29.16
N GLU A 557 -18.51 -7.34 -29.50
CA GLU A 557 -18.33 -8.62 -28.80
C GLU A 557 -18.07 -8.42 -27.28
N SER A 558 -17.28 -7.39 -26.94
CA SER A 558 -17.00 -7.00 -25.55
C SER A 558 -18.26 -6.55 -24.81
N MET A 559 -19.13 -5.79 -25.46
CA MET A 559 -20.43 -5.38 -24.89
C MET A 559 -21.37 -6.58 -24.71
N GLU A 560 -21.50 -7.44 -25.69
CA GLU A 560 -22.37 -8.63 -25.63
C GLU A 560 -21.98 -9.55 -24.47
N LYS A 561 -20.67 -9.82 -24.30
CA LYS A 561 -20.15 -10.59 -23.18
C LYS A 561 -20.42 -9.94 -21.83
N ALA A 562 -20.17 -8.64 -21.71
CA ALA A 562 -20.40 -7.90 -20.47
C ALA A 562 -21.89 -7.87 -20.09
N ILE A 563 -22.78 -7.62 -21.04
CA ILE A 563 -24.24 -7.61 -20.84
C ILE A 563 -24.73 -9.02 -20.47
N SER A 564 -24.31 -10.04 -21.21
CA SER A 564 -24.68 -11.43 -20.95
C SER A 564 -24.29 -11.89 -19.55
N GLU A 565 -23.04 -11.63 -19.14
CA GLU A 565 -22.54 -11.99 -17.81
C GLU A 565 -23.25 -11.21 -16.70
N THR A 566 -23.50 -9.93 -16.87
CA THR A 566 -24.26 -9.11 -15.91
C THR A 566 -25.69 -9.64 -15.74
N ASN A 567 -26.36 -9.96 -16.83
CA ASN A 567 -27.68 -10.54 -16.80
C ASN A 567 -27.71 -11.95 -16.17
N ARG A 568 -26.69 -12.78 -16.40
CA ARG A 568 -26.53 -14.08 -15.74
C ARG A 568 -26.46 -13.91 -14.24
N ARG A 569 -25.57 -13.03 -13.75
CA ARG A 569 -25.39 -12.73 -12.33
C ARG A 569 -26.67 -12.17 -11.70
N ARG A 570 -27.34 -11.24 -12.40
CA ARG A 570 -28.61 -10.67 -11.93
C ARG A 570 -29.67 -11.74 -11.74
N LYS A 571 -29.83 -12.66 -12.69
CA LYS A 571 -30.80 -13.78 -12.59
C LYS A 571 -30.50 -14.70 -11.42
N ILE A 572 -29.23 -15.08 -11.20
CA ILE A 572 -28.82 -15.95 -10.08
C ILE A 572 -29.17 -15.26 -8.75
N GLN A 573 -28.80 -13.98 -8.59
CA GLN A 573 -29.12 -13.23 -7.38
C GLN A 573 -30.61 -13.07 -7.16
N GLN A 574 -31.38 -12.81 -8.20
CA GLN A 574 -32.85 -12.67 -8.13
C GLN A 574 -33.51 -13.95 -7.69
N GLN A 575 -33.09 -15.10 -8.25
CA GLN A 575 -33.57 -16.41 -7.85
C GLN A 575 -33.26 -16.67 -6.37
N TYR A 576 -32.02 -16.43 -5.95
CA TYR A 576 -31.62 -16.59 -4.56
C TYR A 576 -32.46 -15.73 -3.61
N ASN A 577 -32.70 -14.47 -3.97
CA ASN A 577 -33.54 -13.56 -3.17
C ASN A 577 -34.96 -14.10 -3.02
N THR A 578 -35.54 -14.62 -4.10
CA THR A 578 -36.89 -15.20 -4.11
C THR A 578 -36.98 -16.44 -3.21
N ASP A 579 -36.01 -17.35 -3.36
CA ASP A 579 -35.97 -18.61 -2.59
C ASP A 579 -35.77 -18.37 -1.07
N HIS A 580 -35.09 -17.28 -0.69
CA HIS A 580 -34.80 -16.97 0.71
C HIS A 580 -35.63 -15.80 1.28
N GLY A 581 -36.57 -15.25 0.50
CA GLY A 581 -37.41 -14.12 0.94
C GLY A 581 -36.61 -12.83 1.25
N ILE A 582 -35.49 -12.60 0.54
CA ILE A 582 -34.60 -11.44 0.77
C ILE A 582 -35.09 -10.25 -0.04
N THR A 583 -35.32 -9.13 0.64
CA THR A 583 -35.58 -7.84 -0.01
C THR A 583 -34.27 -7.07 -0.14
N PRO A 584 -33.83 -6.67 -1.37
CA PRO A 584 -32.64 -5.90 -1.57
C PRO A 584 -32.65 -4.59 -0.78
N LYS A 585 -31.51 -4.23 -0.17
CA LYS A 585 -31.36 -2.97 0.56
C LYS A 585 -30.07 -2.27 0.12
N THR A 586 -30.18 -0.99 -0.21
CA THR A 586 -29.00 -0.15 -0.50
C THR A 586 -28.08 -0.11 0.71
N ILE A 587 -26.79 -0.31 0.49
CA ILE A 587 -25.77 -0.27 1.54
C ILE A 587 -25.63 1.18 2.03
N LYS A 588 -25.81 1.41 3.32
CA LYS A 588 -25.48 2.68 3.96
C LYS A 588 -24.13 2.52 4.66
N LYS A 589 -23.08 3.06 4.08
CA LYS A 589 -21.77 3.17 4.74
C LYS A 589 -21.57 4.57 5.29
N SER A 590 -21.17 4.68 6.55
CA SER A 590 -20.70 5.96 7.09
C SER A 590 -19.58 6.51 6.21
N ILE A 591 -19.64 7.79 5.89
CA ILE A 591 -18.54 8.49 5.22
C ILE A 591 -17.47 8.65 6.29
N ARG A 592 -16.54 7.68 6.38
CA ARG A 592 -15.43 7.78 7.33
C ARG A 592 -14.52 8.90 6.84
N ASP A 593 -14.32 9.89 7.69
CA ASP A 593 -13.30 10.91 7.52
C ASP A 593 -11.92 10.28 7.78
N THR A 594 -11.43 9.47 6.85
CA THR A 594 -10.09 8.87 6.93
C THR A 594 -9.01 9.95 6.99
N ILE A 595 -9.25 11.09 6.35
CA ILE A 595 -8.37 12.27 6.42
C ILE A 595 -8.52 12.92 7.81
N LYS A 596 -9.72 12.98 8.39
CA LYS A 596 -9.97 13.51 9.73
C LYS A 596 -9.21 12.74 10.79
N ALA A 597 -9.41 11.44 10.84
CA ALA A 597 -8.77 10.60 11.84
C ALA A 597 -7.22 10.73 11.77
N THR A 598 -6.66 10.80 10.56
CA THR A 598 -5.20 10.88 10.38
C THR A 598 -4.65 12.25 10.80
N ILE A 599 -5.30 13.37 10.45
CA ILE A 599 -4.84 14.72 10.82
C ILE A 599 -5.03 14.97 12.31
N VAL A 600 -6.17 14.57 12.88
CA VAL A 600 -6.46 14.75 14.30
C VAL A 600 -5.61 13.82 15.16
N ASP A 601 -5.43 12.56 14.79
CA ASP A 601 -4.52 11.62 15.47
C ASP A 601 -3.05 12.07 15.39
N ASP A 602 -2.58 12.58 14.24
CA ASP A 602 -1.24 13.15 14.08
C ASP A 602 -1.02 14.36 15.00
N ILE A 603 -1.99 15.27 15.06
CA ILE A 603 -1.92 16.46 15.89
C ILE A 603 -2.03 16.10 17.37
N GLN A 604 -2.95 15.21 17.73
CA GLN A 604 -3.12 14.73 19.10
C GLN A 604 -1.87 13.98 19.60
N THR A 605 -1.28 13.14 18.75
CA THR A 605 -0.06 12.38 19.08
C THR A 605 1.17 13.30 19.17
N LYS A 606 1.30 14.28 18.27
CA LYS A 606 2.46 15.19 18.22
C LYS A 606 2.46 16.20 19.38
N TYR A 607 1.29 16.56 19.91
CA TYR A 607 1.14 17.59 20.94
C TYR A 607 0.59 17.06 22.26
N ASP A 608 0.58 15.73 22.47
CA ASP A 608 0.12 15.04 23.72
C ASP A 608 -1.29 15.47 24.14
N ILE A 609 -2.20 15.56 23.20
CA ILE A 609 -3.58 16.00 23.39
C ILE A 609 -4.47 14.78 23.63
N ASP A 610 -5.34 14.83 24.65
CA ASP A 610 -6.25 13.74 24.98
C ASP A 610 -7.21 13.43 23.81
N LYS A 611 -7.35 12.15 23.46
CA LYS A 611 -8.22 11.68 22.37
C LYS A 611 -9.70 12.06 22.51
N ASN A 612 -10.11 12.53 23.67
CA ASN A 612 -11.46 12.99 23.97
C ASN A 612 -11.62 14.51 23.91
N GLU A 613 -10.59 15.27 23.58
CA GLU A 613 -10.69 16.74 23.49
C GLU A 613 -11.42 17.19 22.22
N SER A 614 -12.18 18.28 22.36
CA SER A 614 -12.86 18.90 21.21
C SER A 614 -11.87 19.61 20.29
N ILE A 615 -12.19 19.68 18.99
CA ILE A 615 -11.36 20.37 17.98
C ILE A 615 -11.11 21.83 18.37
N GLU A 616 -12.09 22.52 18.97
CA GLU A 616 -11.92 23.88 19.48
C GLU A 616 -10.86 23.97 20.59
N SER A 617 -10.78 22.99 21.47
CA SER A 617 -9.75 22.92 22.52
C SER A 617 -8.37 22.72 21.91
N ILE A 618 -8.26 21.91 20.85
CA ILE A 618 -7.03 21.64 20.10
C ILE A 618 -6.56 22.92 19.40
N ILE A 619 -7.46 23.64 18.72
CA ILE A 619 -7.14 24.92 18.04
C ILE A 619 -6.62 25.93 19.05
N ASN A 620 -7.24 26.05 20.23
CA ASN A 620 -6.79 26.98 21.26
C ASN A 620 -5.38 26.64 21.77
N LYS A 621 -5.08 25.37 22.03
CA LYS A 621 -3.75 24.92 22.47
C LYS A 621 -2.68 25.18 21.40
N LEU A 622 -2.95 24.88 20.14
CA LEU A 622 -2.03 25.13 19.02
C LEU A 622 -1.83 26.63 18.81
N THR A 623 -2.84 27.46 19.06
CA THR A 623 -2.75 28.92 18.98
C THR A 623 -1.83 29.46 20.08
N ASP A 624 -1.92 28.95 21.30
CA ASP A 624 -1.04 29.33 22.40
C ASP A 624 0.42 28.93 22.13
N GLU A 625 0.65 27.73 21.56
CA GLU A 625 1.99 27.27 21.16
C GLU A 625 2.54 28.10 20.00
N MET A 626 1.73 28.40 18.99
CA MET A 626 2.12 29.28 17.89
C MET A 626 2.58 30.64 18.38
N LEU A 627 1.82 31.26 19.30
CA LEU A 627 2.16 32.54 19.90
C LEU A 627 3.45 32.44 20.75
N LYS A 628 3.68 31.33 21.42
CA LYS A 628 4.90 31.07 22.20
C LYS A 628 6.12 30.96 21.29
N HIS A 629 6.03 30.22 20.18
CA HIS A 629 7.11 30.14 19.19
C HIS A 629 7.36 31.47 18.49
N ALA A 630 6.31 32.23 18.17
CA ALA A 630 6.46 33.58 17.60
C ALA A 630 7.18 34.55 18.56
N ARG A 631 6.87 34.52 19.88
CA ARG A 631 7.57 35.32 20.90
C ARG A 631 9.03 34.92 21.04
N ASN A 632 9.37 33.67 20.83
CA ASN A 632 10.75 33.16 20.86
C ASN A 632 11.51 33.36 19.54
N MET A 633 10.93 34.07 18.56
CA MET A 633 11.48 34.34 17.22
C MET A 633 11.68 33.06 16.37
N GLU A 634 10.99 31.97 16.70
CA GLU A 634 11.00 30.70 15.94
C GLU A 634 9.91 30.75 14.85
N PHE A 635 10.07 31.64 13.87
CA PHE A 635 9.01 31.96 12.90
C PHE A 635 8.63 30.82 11.97
N GLU A 636 9.52 29.88 11.65
CA GLU A 636 9.20 28.71 10.82
C GLU A 636 8.23 27.79 11.55
N LYS A 637 8.47 27.48 12.83
CA LYS A 637 7.57 26.67 13.64
C LYS A 637 6.22 27.36 13.89
N ALA A 638 6.25 28.68 14.10
CA ALA A 638 5.02 29.45 14.24
C ALA A 638 4.19 29.47 12.94
N ALA A 639 4.83 29.50 11.77
CA ALA A 639 4.14 29.42 10.49
C ALA A 639 3.53 28.03 10.23
N GLU A 640 4.25 26.93 10.56
CA GLU A 640 3.70 25.58 10.49
C GLU A 640 2.46 25.39 11.37
N LEU A 641 2.49 25.92 12.59
CA LEU A 641 1.35 25.87 13.52
C LEU A 641 0.16 26.70 13.01
N ARG A 642 0.43 27.89 12.46
CA ARG A 642 -0.62 28.73 11.86
C ARG A 642 -1.32 28.02 10.70
N ASP A 643 -0.56 27.40 9.82
CA ASP A 643 -1.12 26.72 8.64
C ASP A 643 -1.98 25.52 9.07
N LYS A 644 -1.57 24.80 10.13
CA LYS A 644 -2.36 23.72 10.73
C LYS A 644 -3.62 24.21 11.47
N ILE A 645 -3.53 25.33 12.19
CA ILE A 645 -4.69 25.95 12.82
C ILE A 645 -5.72 26.33 11.76
N LYS A 646 -5.28 26.91 10.65
CA LYS A 646 -6.13 27.26 9.52
C LYS A 646 -6.83 26.04 8.90
N GLU A 647 -6.11 24.93 8.72
CA GLU A 647 -6.69 23.65 8.29
C GLU A 647 -7.76 23.13 9.26
N LEU A 648 -7.53 23.23 10.57
CA LEU A 648 -8.49 22.81 11.60
C LEU A 648 -9.70 23.75 11.71
N GLU A 649 -9.51 25.06 11.50
CA GLU A 649 -10.58 26.07 11.50
C GLU A 649 -11.49 25.92 10.26
N GLU A 650 -10.92 25.80 9.07
CA GLU A 650 -11.66 25.48 7.85
C GLU A 650 -12.45 24.18 7.98
N TYR A 651 -11.95 23.33 8.81
CA TYR A 651 -12.47 22.03 9.12
C TYR A 651 -13.61 22.05 10.14
N ASN A 652 -13.53 22.90 11.18
CA ASN A 652 -14.54 23.05 12.22
C ASN A 652 -15.77 23.86 11.71
N ASN A 653 -15.57 24.67 10.66
CA ASN A 653 -16.61 25.50 10.03
C ASN A 653 -17.37 24.81 8.89
N ASN A 654 -16.97 23.59 8.49
CA ASN A 654 -17.64 22.71 7.51
C ASN A 654 -18.22 21.46 8.18
#